data_768a83cc0dd3f7f22aafa1e1acd96ea2
#
_entry.id   768a83cc0dd3f7f22aafa1e1acd96ea2
#
_cell.length_a   1.000
_cell.length_b   1.000
_cell.length_c   1.000
_cell.angle_alpha   90.00
_cell.angle_beta   90.00
_cell.angle_gamma   90.00
#
_symmetry.space_group_name_H-M   'P 1'
#
loop_
_entity.id
_entity.type
_entity.pdbx_description
1 polymer ?
#
loop_
_entity_poly.entity_id
_entity_poly.type
_entity_poly.pdbx_seq_one_letter_code
_entity_poly.pdbx_strand_id
1 'polypeptide(L)'
;MSSFVESAKRVLIGRPIRSKAAARQLLPKRLALPIYASDALSSVAYAPDEILLTLALAGSLALIKSVWVGVVVACVLAVVVLSYRQTVHAYPSGGGDYEVVTTNLGPSWGLLVASALLVDYVLTVAVSISSGANYLTTIFPGLRGSEVPIAVGLIIFLTLVNLRGTREAGTAFAIPTYAYMIAIAVMIIVGFVRLFMGNLPMADSAAYDIHAASSHLDGLTGLGGVFLLMRAFSSGCAALTGVEAISNGVPNFKRPKSRNAGITLLMLGGIAASMMISILVLARYTGLQMVDDTSMVYLHGSAQPDVHFAPVISQLASTIFGDGSLLFIFVTAVTGFILILAANTAFNGFPTLASVLSRDSFLPRQLYKRGDRLSYSNGIMALAVGASALVILFDASVTRLIQLYVVGVFVSFTLSQLGMIRHWNKRLRLPQNGSERSKVLRSRSVNIIGFMMTGFVLAVVLVTKFTHGAWITVLLIALVFTIQRLIRRHYDTIRGQLRVEDWHTRRALPSRVRALVLVSNLSKPSMRAIATARAQAPINLEIVSVVSDLEEEKHIRSEWKESGLPVPLTLVASPFRDITQVVISYVRSRRQRSPEEMLVVYIPQFLVQHWWENILHNQMALRLSRSLLRIPGVVLTIVPWKLGEDIQVDGRQSVNDPFKRQ
;
A
#
# COMPACT_ATOMS: atom_id res chain seq x y z
N MET A 1 4.72 -7.89 29.89
CA MET A 1 4.06 -7.75 28.56
C MET A 1 5.01 -7.92 27.40
N SER A 2 6.28 -7.52 27.48
CA SER A 2 7.24 -7.66 26.37
C SER A 2 7.43 -9.12 25.89
N SER A 3 7.53 -10.10 26.79
CA SER A 3 7.80 -11.50 26.39
C SER A 3 6.60 -12.18 25.71
N PHE A 4 5.37 -11.92 26.14
CA PHE A 4 4.17 -12.51 25.52
C PHE A 4 3.90 -11.91 24.14
N VAL A 5 3.97 -10.57 24.02
CA VAL A 5 3.82 -9.87 22.72
C VAL A 5 4.93 -10.28 21.76
N GLU A 6 6.17 -10.44 22.26
CA GLU A 6 7.28 -10.91 21.44
C GLU A 6 7.13 -12.38 21.03
N SER A 7 6.62 -13.23 21.91
CA SER A 7 6.31 -14.63 21.61
C SER A 7 5.16 -14.76 20.60
N ALA A 8 4.07 -14.02 20.78
CA ALA A 8 2.96 -13.96 19.83
C ALA A 8 3.43 -13.41 18.47
N LYS A 9 4.25 -12.36 18.46
CA LYS A 9 4.87 -11.83 17.24
C LYS A 9 5.77 -12.86 16.55
N ARG A 10 6.55 -13.64 17.28
CA ARG A 10 7.39 -14.71 16.73
C ARG A 10 6.60 -15.88 16.14
N VAL A 11 5.46 -16.22 16.75
CA VAL A 11 4.54 -17.26 16.23
C VAL A 11 3.82 -16.76 14.98
N LEU A 12 3.28 -15.53 14.98
CA LEU A 12 2.50 -14.97 13.89
C LEU A 12 3.39 -14.53 12.71
N ILE A 13 4.51 -13.85 12.96
CA ILE A 13 5.35 -13.24 11.92
C ILE A 13 6.62 -14.06 11.65
N GLY A 14 7.11 -14.83 12.64
CA GLY A 14 8.32 -15.65 12.54
C GLY A 14 9.59 -14.95 13.06
N ARG A 15 10.73 -15.67 13.02
CA ARG A 15 12.02 -15.17 13.52
C ARG A 15 12.63 -14.10 12.62
N PRO A 16 13.36 -13.09 13.15
CA PRO A 16 14.05 -12.07 12.37
C PRO A 16 15.04 -12.65 11.37
N ILE A 17 15.15 -12.03 10.19
CA ILE A 17 16.05 -12.45 9.10
C ILE A 17 17.19 -11.43 8.96
N ARG A 18 18.43 -11.93 8.80
CA ARG A 18 19.61 -11.06 8.60
C ARG A 18 19.54 -10.32 7.26
N SER A 19 19.87 -9.03 7.23
CA SER A 19 19.76 -8.17 6.03
C SER A 19 20.57 -8.67 4.83
N LYS A 20 21.70 -9.36 5.04
CA LYS A 20 22.52 -9.96 3.97
C LYS A 20 21.79 -11.09 3.20
N ALA A 21 20.75 -11.68 3.79
CA ALA A 21 20.01 -12.79 3.18
C ALA A 21 19.01 -12.35 2.09
N ALA A 22 18.66 -11.06 2.01
CA ALA A 22 17.68 -10.52 1.04
C ALA A 22 18.18 -10.43 -0.41
N ALA A 23 19.49 -10.55 -0.66
CA ALA A 23 20.12 -10.06 -1.91
C ALA A 23 20.16 -11.06 -3.09
N ARG A 24 19.62 -12.31 -3.02
CA ARG A 24 20.08 -13.35 -3.97
C ARG A 24 19.05 -14.30 -4.58
N GLN A 25 17.85 -13.91 -4.97
CA GLN A 25 17.06 -14.79 -5.84
C GLN A 25 16.49 -14.05 -7.06
N LEU A 26 17.25 -14.13 -8.18
CA LEU A 26 16.75 -13.71 -9.48
C LEU A 26 15.81 -14.79 -10.03
N LEU A 27 14.65 -14.38 -10.53
CA LEU A 27 13.61 -15.26 -11.04
C LEU A 27 13.87 -15.68 -12.49
N PRO A 28 13.83 -16.98 -12.82
CA PRO A 28 13.79 -17.45 -14.21
C PRO A 28 12.40 -17.13 -14.80
N LYS A 29 12.28 -17.02 -16.14
CA LYS A 29 11.02 -16.71 -16.83
C LYS A 29 9.85 -17.60 -16.41
N ARG A 30 10.11 -18.90 -16.20
CA ARG A 30 9.09 -19.89 -15.80
C ARG A 30 8.44 -19.58 -14.45
N LEU A 31 9.17 -18.94 -13.53
CA LEU A 31 8.62 -18.50 -12.24
C LEU A 31 8.16 -17.04 -12.28
N ALA A 32 8.79 -16.21 -13.11
CA ALA A 32 8.43 -14.81 -13.22
C ALA A 32 7.06 -14.61 -13.89
N LEU A 33 6.73 -15.42 -14.90
CA LEU A 33 5.43 -15.36 -15.56
C LEU A 33 4.28 -15.53 -14.55
N PRO A 34 4.14 -16.63 -13.81
CA PRO A 34 3.02 -16.80 -12.88
C PRO A 34 3.00 -15.81 -11.73
N ILE A 35 4.17 -15.33 -11.29
CA ILE A 35 4.26 -14.39 -10.16
C ILE A 35 3.78 -12.98 -10.55
N TYR A 36 4.16 -12.51 -11.74
CA TYR A 36 3.83 -11.14 -12.19
C TYR A 36 2.60 -11.09 -13.10
N ALA A 37 2.16 -12.24 -13.66
CA ALA A 37 1.02 -12.32 -14.54
C ALA A 37 -0.29 -12.67 -13.80
N SER A 38 -0.22 -13.10 -12.54
CA SER A 38 -1.41 -13.49 -11.78
C SER A 38 -2.49 -12.41 -11.76
N ASP A 39 -2.11 -11.15 -11.58
CA ASP A 39 -3.02 -10.01 -11.56
C ASP A 39 -3.68 -9.77 -12.95
N ALA A 40 -2.90 -9.70 -14.00
CA ALA A 40 -3.46 -9.52 -15.35
C ALA A 40 -4.27 -10.73 -15.85
N LEU A 41 -3.90 -11.97 -15.46
CA LEU A 41 -4.66 -13.16 -15.82
C LEU A 41 -5.96 -13.28 -15.02
N SER A 42 -5.96 -12.89 -13.75
CA SER A 42 -7.18 -12.83 -12.94
C SER A 42 -8.14 -11.77 -13.42
N SER A 43 -7.64 -10.67 -13.98
CA SER A 43 -8.46 -9.62 -14.58
C SER A 43 -9.27 -10.13 -15.78
N VAL A 44 -8.76 -11.14 -16.50
CA VAL A 44 -9.51 -11.82 -17.57
C VAL A 44 -10.68 -12.64 -16.99
N ALA A 45 -10.66 -13.01 -15.71
CA ALA A 45 -11.78 -13.77 -15.12
C ALA A 45 -13.03 -12.92 -14.91
N TYR A 46 -12.87 -11.63 -14.54
CA TYR A 46 -14.03 -10.74 -14.29
C TYR A 46 -14.32 -9.75 -15.42
N ALA A 47 -13.38 -9.52 -16.36
CA ALA A 47 -13.64 -8.58 -17.46
C ALA A 47 -14.75 -9.04 -18.41
N PRO A 48 -14.89 -10.33 -18.79
CA PRO A 48 -16.06 -10.81 -19.54
C PRO A 48 -17.37 -10.61 -18.77
N ASP A 49 -17.40 -10.82 -17.45
CA ASP A 49 -18.57 -10.59 -16.60
C ASP A 49 -19.04 -9.13 -16.74
N GLU A 50 -18.13 -8.17 -16.61
CA GLU A 50 -18.40 -6.75 -16.70
C GLU A 50 -18.86 -6.29 -18.10
N ILE A 51 -18.31 -6.90 -19.16
CA ILE A 51 -18.78 -6.62 -20.53
C ILE A 51 -20.21 -7.09 -20.68
N LEU A 52 -20.54 -8.32 -20.25
CA LEU A 52 -21.87 -8.88 -20.37
C LEU A 52 -22.88 -8.14 -19.49
N LEU A 53 -22.54 -7.88 -18.21
CA LEU A 53 -23.37 -7.08 -17.29
C LEU A 53 -23.73 -5.71 -17.86
N THR A 54 -22.75 -5.03 -18.48
CA THR A 54 -23.00 -3.72 -19.07
C THR A 54 -23.90 -3.82 -20.32
N LEU A 55 -23.67 -4.80 -21.18
CA LEU A 55 -24.47 -4.99 -22.40
C LEU A 55 -25.89 -5.46 -22.08
N ALA A 56 -26.08 -6.23 -21.02
CA ALA A 56 -27.38 -6.71 -20.57
C ALA A 56 -28.39 -5.58 -20.27
N LEU A 57 -27.90 -4.36 -19.96
CA LEU A 57 -28.76 -3.17 -19.77
C LEU A 57 -29.59 -2.83 -21.04
N ALA A 58 -29.14 -3.25 -22.23
CA ALA A 58 -29.88 -3.09 -23.47
C ALA A 58 -30.62 -4.38 -23.90
N GLY A 59 -30.77 -5.36 -23.00
CA GLY A 59 -31.45 -6.62 -23.22
C GLY A 59 -30.58 -7.72 -23.81
N SER A 60 -31.14 -8.96 -23.89
CA SER A 60 -30.44 -10.18 -24.32
C SER A 60 -29.76 -10.04 -25.71
N LEU A 61 -30.39 -9.34 -26.67
CA LEU A 61 -29.84 -9.16 -28.03
C LEU A 61 -28.52 -8.36 -28.05
N ALA A 62 -28.30 -7.50 -27.08
CA ALA A 62 -27.08 -6.70 -27.00
C ALA A 62 -25.85 -7.54 -26.67
N LEU A 63 -26.01 -8.67 -25.97
CA LEU A 63 -24.92 -9.58 -25.59
C LEU A 63 -24.17 -10.16 -26.79
N ILE A 64 -24.82 -10.23 -27.96
CA ILE A 64 -24.18 -10.67 -29.23
C ILE A 64 -22.96 -9.79 -29.59
N LYS A 65 -22.96 -8.53 -29.17
CA LYS A 65 -21.85 -7.58 -29.44
C LYS A 65 -20.65 -7.76 -28.51
N SER A 66 -20.75 -8.61 -27.47
CA SER A 66 -19.70 -8.82 -26.46
C SER A 66 -18.36 -9.25 -27.08
N VAL A 67 -18.39 -10.11 -28.11
CA VAL A 67 -17.19 -10.57 -28.81
C VAL A 67 -16.43 -9.41 -29.49
N TRP A 68 -17.17 -8.50 -30.13
CA TRP A 68 -16.56 -7.33 -30.77
C TRP A 68 -15.94 -6.37 -29.77
N VAL A 69 -16.61 -6.14 -28.63
CA VAL A 69 -16.07 -5.37 -27.51
C VAL A 69 -14.78 -6.03 -27.02
N GLY A 70 -14.79 -7.36 -26.81
CA GLY A 70 -13.62 -8.12 -26.40
C GLY A 70 -12.44 -8.01 -27.38
N VAL A 71 -12.71 -8.06 -28.69
CA VAL A 71 -11.66 -7.88 -29.72
C VAL A 71 -11.04 -6.48 -29.64
N VAL A 72 -11.83 -5.44 -29.46
CA VAL A 72 -11.31 -4.06 -29.32
C VAL A 72 -10.47 -3.94 -28.06
N VAL A 73 -10.91 -4.50 -26.93
CA VAL A 73 -10.12 -4.54 -25.67
C VAL A 73 -8.81 -5.29 -25.88
N ALA A 74 -8.84 -6.45 -26.56
CA ALA A 74 -7.62 -7.22 -26.88
C ALA A 74 -6.63 -6.42 -27.76
N CYS A 75 -7.13 -5.61 -28.72
CA CYS A 75 -6.29 -4.71 -29.50
C CYS A 75 -5.62 -3.64 -28.63
N VAL A 76 -6.35 -3.05 -27.67
CA VAL A 76 -5.78 -2.10 -26.70
C VAL A 76 -4.71 -2.80 -25.85
N LEU A 77 -4.99 -4.00 -25.35
CA LEU A 77 -4.03 -4.81 -24.58
C LEU A 77 -2.75 -5.06 -25.38
N ALA A 78 -2.85 -5.44 -26.66
CA ALA A 78 -1.70 -5.64 -27.52
C ALA A 78 -0.85 -4.37 -27.66
N VAL A 79 -1.48 -3.21 -27.87
CA VAL A 79 -0.78 -1.91 -27.98
C VAL A 79 -0.08 -1.57 -26.66
N VAL A 80 -0.75 -1.74 -25.52
CA VAL A 80 -0.19 -1.47 -24.20
C VAL A 80 1.02 -2.37 -23.94
N VAL A 81 0.90 -3.68 -24.18
CA VAL A 81 2.00 -4.66 -24.01
C VAL A 81 3.20 -4.32 -24.90
N LEU A 82 2.98 -3.98 -26.17
CA LEU A 82 4.07 -3.57 -27.08
C LEU A 82 4.75 -2.29 -26.60
N SER A 83 3.99 -1.37 -26.04
CA SER A 83 4.50 -0.12 -25.49
C SER A 83 5.31 -0.34 -24.23
N TYR A 84 4.80 -1.12 -23.27
CA TYR A 84 5.55 -1.49 -22.05
C TYR A 84 6.82 -2.28 -22.33
N ARG A 85 6.84 -3.07 -23.42
CA ARG A 85 8.08 -3.70 -23.87
C ARG A 85 9.17 -2.67 -24.19
N GLN A 86 8.83 -1.49 -24.74
CA GLN A 86 9.80 -0.41 -24.95
C GLN A 86 10.28 0.17 -23.61
N THR A 87 9.37 0.37 -22.68
CA THR A 87 9.66 0.87 -21.33
C THR A 87 10.63 -0.04 -20.58
N VAL A 88 10.38 -1.35 -20.57
CA VAL A 88 11.25 -2.37 -19.94
C VAL A 88 12.68 -2.38 -20.50
N HIS A 89 12.84 -2.08 -21.80
CA HIS A 89 14.17 -1.98 -22.41
C HIS A 89 14.86 -0.65 -22.11
N ALA A 90 14.11 0.43 -21.97
CA ALA A 90 14.65 1.76 -21.66
C ALA A 90 15.02 1.92 -20.17
N TYR A 91 14.25 1.27 -19.27
CA TYR A 91 14.40 1.36 -17.82
C TYR A 91 14.60 -0.02 -17.16
N PRO A 92 15.78 -0.63 -17.33
CA PRO A 92 16.08 -1.96 -16.77
C PRO A 92 16.28 -1.95 -15.25
N SER A 93 16.41 -0.78 -14.64
CA SER A 93 16.48 -0.56 -13.20
C SER A 93 15.19 -0.93 -12.47
N GLY A 94 14.05 -1.01 -13.19
CA GLY A 94 12.72 -1.07 -12.60
C GLY A 94 12.27 0.32 -12.15
N GLY A 95 11.20 0.41 -11.41
CA GLY A 95 10.63 1.67 -10.94
C GLY A 95 9.36 2.06 -11.70
N GLY A 96 9.06 1.33 -12.78
CA GLY A 96 7.79 1.42 -13.48
C GLY A 96 7.44 2.84 -13.94
N ASP A 97 6.16 3.10 -13.97
CA ASP A 97 5.60 4.36 -14.48
C ASP A 97 6.03 5.59 -13.66
N TYR A 98 6.18 5.42 -12.33
CA TYR A 98 6.65 6.50 -11.45
C TYR A 98 8.04 6.99 -11.85
N GLU A 99 9.00 6.09 -12.10
CA GLU A 99 10.37 6.45 -12.48
C GLU A 99 10.41 7.08 -13.87
N VAL A 100 9.70 6.49 -14.83
CA VAL A 100 9.60 7.01 -16.21
C VAL A 100 9.06 8.44 -16.21
N VAL A 101 7.98 8.67 -15.49
CA VAL A 101 7.30 9.98 -15.46
C VAL A 101 8.12 10.99 -14.67
N THR A 102 8.65 10.63 -13.52
CA THR A 102 9.49 11.52 -12.71
C THR A 102 10.72 11.99 -13.48
N THR A 103 11.40 11.07 -14.17
CA THR A 103 12.63 11.37 -14.95
C THR A 103 12.37 12.22 -16.18
N ASN A 104 11.24 12.04 -16.85
CA ASN A 104 11.00 12.67 -18.15
C ASN A 104 10.03 13.87 -18.10
N LEU A 105 9.04 13.84 -17.20
CA LEU A 105 8.02 14.88 -17.06
C LEU A 105 8.23 15.76 -15.82
N GLY A 106 8.97 15.24 -14.83
CA GLY A 106 9.29 15.94 -13.60
C GLY A 106 8.55 15.41 -12.36
N PRO A 107 8.98 15.85 -11.15
CA PRO A 107 8.53 15.27 -9.88
C PRO A 107 7.02 15.40 -9.62
N SER A 108 6.38 16.50 -10.05
CA SER A 108 4.94 16.71 -9.82
C SER A 108 4.08 15.73 -10.62
N TRP A 109 4.47 15.43 -11.87
CA TRP A 109 3.78 14.44 -12.71
C TRP A 109 4.03 13.02 -12.20
N GLY A 110 5.28 12.74 -11.75
CA GLY A 110 5.59 11.47 -11.08
C GLY A 110 4.74 11.26 -9.83
N LEU A 111 4.55 12.32 -9.03
CA LEU A 111 3.72 12.27 -7.84
C LEU A 111 2.25 11.96 -8.16
N LEU A 112 1.72 12.51 -9.25
CA LEU A 112 0.36 12.21 -9.73
C LEU A 112 0.22 10.72 -10.09
N VAL A 113 1.18 10.17 -10.84
CA VAL A 113 1.22 8.74 -11.18
C VAL A 113 1.33 7.88 -9.92
N ALA A 114 2.19 8.26 -8.97
CA ALA A 114 2.34 7.54 -7.72
C ALA A 114 1.04 7.55 -6.90
N SER A 115 0.32 8.67 -6.86
CA SER A 115 -0.98 8.78 -6.19
C SER A 115 -2.02 7.87 -6.86
N ALA A 116 -2.05 7.85 -8.19
CA ALA A 116 -2.95 6.99 -8.96
C ALA A 116 -2.65 5.52 -8.70
N LEU A 117 -1.37 5.10 -8.73
CA LEU A 117 -0.96 3.72 -8.46
C LEU A 117 -1.23 3.28 -7.02
N LEU A 118 -1.06 4.16 -6.01
CA LEU A 118 -1.37 3.81 -4.62
C LEU A 118 -2.87 3.53 -4.44
N VAL A 119 -3.73 4.36 -5.03
CA VAL A 119 -5.19 4.14 -5.01
C VAL A 119 -5.54 2.87 -5.77
N ASP A 120 -4.91 2.67 -6.91
CA ASP A 120 -5.11 1.49 -7.76
C ASP A 120 -4.77 0.18 -7.03
N TYR A 121 -3.65 0.09 -6.34
CA TYR A 121 -3.30 -1.10 -5.55
C TYR A 121 -4.30 -1.43 -4.45
N VAL A 122 -4.88 -0.41 -3.80
CA VAL A 122 -5.94 -0.62 -2.79
C VAL A 122 -7.19 -1.19 -3.44
N LEU A 123 -7.58 -0.64 -4.59
CA LEU A 123 -8.71 -1.11 -5.39
C LEU A 123 -8.48 -2.51 -5.96
N THR A 124 -7.25 -2.82 -6.43
CA THR A 124 -6.85 -4.15 -6.90
C THR A 124 -7.12 -5.22 -5.83
N VAL A 125 -6.72 -4.97 -4.58
CA VAL A 125 -7.00 -5.90 -3.48
C VAL A 125 -8.50 -6.03 -3.25
N ALA A 126 -9.22 -4.92 -3.18
CA ALA A 126 -10.65 -4.93 -2.91
C ALA A 126 -11.44 -5.70 -4.00
N VAL A 127 -11.19 -5.38 -5.29
CA VAL A 127 -11.84 -6.05 -6.44
C VAL A 127 -11.51 -7.54 -6.49
N SER A 128 -10.20 -7.87 -6.43
CA SER A 128 -9.74 -9.25 -6.59
C SER A 128 -10.23 -10.16 -5.46
N ILE A 129 -10.22 -9.66 -4.21
CA ILE A 129 -10.69 -10.45 -3.07
C ILE A 129 -12.22 -10.57 -3.06
N SER A 130 -12.95 -9.51 -3.40
CA SER A 130 -14.42 -9.58 -3.53
C SER A 130 -14.82 -10.56 -4.63
N SER A 131 -14.14 -10.51 -5.79
CA SER A 131 -14.37 -11.47 -6.88
C SER A 131 -14.04 -12.91 -6.43
N GLY A 132 -12.92 -13.11 -5.72
CA GLY A 132 -12.57 -14.42 -5.15
C GLY A 132 -13.60 -14.94 -4.15
N ALA A 133 -14.20 -14.06 -3.33
CA ALA A 133 -15.29 -14.40 -2.42
C ALA A 133 -16.54 -14.86 -3.17
N ASN A 134 -16.89 -14.20 -4.30
CA ASN A 134 -18.03 -14.61 -5.14
C ASN A 134 -17.83 -16.00 -5.76
N TYR A 135 -16.61 -16.36 -6.15
CA TYR A 135 -16.29 -17.72 -6.62
C TYR A 135 -16.41 -18.75 -5.49
N LEU A 136 -16.04 -18.41 -4.25
CA LEU A 136 -16.22 -19.28 -3.08
C LEU A 136 -17.70 -19.52 -2.77
N THR A 137 -18.54 -18.49 -2.83
CA THR A 137 -19.99 -18.62 -2.61
C THR A 137 -20.69 -19.37 -3.73
N THR A 138 -20.10 -19.41 -4.94
CA THR A 138 -20.59 -20.24 -6.03
C THR A 138 -20.35 -21.73 -5.76
N ILE A 139 -19.18 -22.10 -5.20
CA ILE A 139 -18.86 -23.49 -4.83
C ILE A 139 -19.63 -23.93 -3.58
N PHE A 140 -19.78 -23.01 -2.62
CA PHE A 140 -20.43 -23.24 -1.34
C PHE A 140 -21.66 -22.34 -1.17
N PRO A 141 -22.84 -22.71 -1.75
CA PRO A 141 -24.03 -21.84 -1.72
C PRO A 141 -24.50 -21.44 -0.31
N GLY A 142 -24.19 -22.25 0.71
CA GLY A 142 -24.49 -21.93 2.11
C GLY A 142 -23.72 -20.72 2.70
N LEU A 143 -22.73 -20.21 1.99
CA LEU A 143 -21.96 -19.02 2.38
C LEU A 143 -22.47 -17.73 1.72
N ARG A 144 -23.53 -17.80 0.91
CA ARG A 144 -24.14 -16.60 0.29
C ARG A 144 -24.62 -15.62 1.35
N GLY A 145 -24.42 -14.32 1.10
CA GLY A 145 -24.67 -13.25 2.06
C GLY A 145 -23.56 -13.03 3.08
N SER A 146 -22.46 -13.83 3.01
CA SER A 146 -21.28 -13.67 3.88
C SER A 146 -20.05 -13.20 3.08
N GLU A 147 -20.24 -12.58 1.92
CA GLU A 147 -19.17 -12.15 1.02
C GLU A 147 -18.21 -11.15 1.70
N VAL A 148 -18.74 -10.18 2.47
CA VAL A 148 -17.95 -9.17 3.19
C VAL A 148 -17.05 -9.81 4.25
N PRO A 149 -17.53 -10.61 5.22
CA PRO A 149 -16.67 -11.24 6.21
C PRO A 149 -15.66 -12.21 5.58
N ILE A 150 -16.02 -12.92 4.50
CA ILE A 150 -15.11 -13.80 3.77
C ILE A 150 -13.97 -12.95 3.15
N ALA A 151 -14.32 -11.87 2.45
CA ALA A 151 -13.35 -10.99 1.82
C ALA A 151 -12.40 -10.35 2.84
N VAL A 152 -12.91 -9.82 3.95
CA VAL A 152 -12.09 -9.26 5.04
C VAL A 152 -11.19 -10.33 5.66
N GLY A 153 -11.72 -11.54 5.89
CA GLY A 153 -10.94 -12.70 6.38
C GLY A 153 -9.77 -13.05 5.44
N LEU A 154 -10.02 -13.06 4.12
CA LEU A 154 -8.98 -13.29 3.11
C LEU A 154 -7.93 -12.17 3.07
N ILE A 155 -8.33 -10.91 3.23
CA ILE A 155 -7.37 -9.78 3.34
C ILE A 155 -6.49 -9.95 4.58
N ILE A 156 -7.07 -10.30 5.72
CA ILE A 156 -6.31 -10.57 6.96
C ILE A 156 -5.35 -11.73 6.76
N PHE A 157 -5.80 -12.82 6.15
CA PHE A 157 -4.96 -13.98 5.85
C PHE A 157 -3.76 -13.60 4.96
N LEU A 158 -4.01 -12.90 3.83
CA LEU A 158 -2.93 -12.43 2.96
C LEU A 158 -1.98 -11.45 3.66
N THR A 159 -2.51 -10.60 4.54
CA THR A 159 -1.70 -9.68 5.35
C THR A 159 -0.72 -10.47 6.23
N LEU A 160 -1.19 -11.50 6.94
CA LEU A 160 -0.35 -12.34 7.79
C LEU A 160 0.72 -13.09 6.97
N VAL A 161 0.35 -13.63 5.81
CA VAL A 161 1.30 -14.30 4.89
C VAL A 161 2.38 -13.33 4.43
N ASN A 162 2.01 -12.12 4.01
CA ASN A 162 2.96 -11.11 3.53
C ASN A 162 3.84 -10.54 4.64
N LEU A 163 3.35 -10.42 5.87
CA LEU A 163 4.14 -10.03 7.02
C LEU A 163 5.20 -11.07 7.39
N ARG A 164 4.96 -12.37 7.12
CA ARG A 164 5.97 -13.45 7.28
C ARG A 164 7.11 -13.35 6.26
N GLY A 165 6.93 -12.60 5.18
CA GLY A 165 7.95 -12.35 4.17
C GLY A 165 7.75 -13.18 2.89
N THR A 166 7.96 -12.54 1.76
CA THR A 166 7.67 -13.02 0.40
C THR A 166 8.56 -14.14 -0.13
N ARG A 167 9.54 -14.61 0.65
CA ARG A 167 10.63 -15.47 0.17
C ARG A 167 10.20 -16.91 -0.15
N GLU A 168 9.20 -17.42 0.56
CA GLU A 168 8.65 -18.78 0.38
C GLU A 168 7.46 -18.80 -0.58
N ALA A 169 6.88 -17.64 -0.85
CA ALA A 169 5.65 -17.49 -1.60
C ALA A 169 5.82 -17.68 -3.13
N GLY A 170 6.98 -17.36 -3.71
CA GLY A 170 7.12 -17.27 -5.16
C GLY A 170 6.87 -18.60 -5.91
N THR A 171 7.34 -19.73 -5.42
CA THR A 171 7.08 -21.05 -6.00
C THR A 171 5.69 -21.57 -5.67
N ALA A 172 5.20 -21.28 -4.45
CA ALA A 172 3.85 -21.65 -4.02
C ALA A 172 2.77 -20.95 -4.86
N PHE A 173 2.99 -19.69 -5.26
CA PHE A 173 2.06 -18.94 -6.12
C PHE A 173 2.11 -19.36 -7.61
N ALA A 174 3.19 -19.96 -8.07
CA ALA A 174 3.31 -20.41 -9.46
C ALA A 174 2.35 -21.58 -9.77
N ILE A 175 2.17 -22.50 -8.83
CA ILE A 175 1.35 -23.71 -9.02
C ILE A 175 -0.13 -23.34 -9.31
N PRO A 176 -0.83 -22.53 -8.48
CA PRO A 176 -2.20 -22.14 -8.75
C PRO A 176 -2.37 -21.35 -10.06
N THR A 177 -1.41 -20.48 -10.39
CA THR A 177 -1.47 -19.71 -11.65
C THR A 177 -1.38 -20.61 -12.87
N TYR A 178 -0.49 -21.59 -12.87
CA TYR A 178 -0.42 -22.58 -13.95
C TYR A 178 -1.65 -23.50 -13.96
N ALA A 179 -2.15 -23.92 -12.79
CA ALA A 179 -3.37 -24.70 -12.69
C ALA A 179 -4.57 -23.95 -13.32
N TYR A 180 -4.71 -22.65 -13.02
CA TYR A 180 -5.72 -21.80 -13.64
C TYR A 180 -5.54 -21.72 -15.16
N MET A 181 -4.34 -21.42 -15.66
CA MET A 181 -4.07 -21.35 -17.10
C MET A 181 -4.42 -22.65 -17.82
N ILE A 182 -4.06 -23.80 -17.24
CA ILE A 182 -4.36 -25.12 -17.81
C ILE A 182 -5.85 -25.41 -17.74
N ALA A 183 -6.51 -25.14 -16.61
CA ALA A 183 -7.95 -25.37 -16.43
C ALA A 183 -8.78 -24.58 -17.45
N ILE A 184 -8.46 -23.28 -17.63
CA ILE A 184 -9.16 -22.44 -18.61
C ILE A 184 -8.82 -22.88 -20.04
N ALA A 185 -7.57 -23.24 -20.33
CA ALA A 185 -7.20 -23.75 -21.66
C ALA A 185 -7.95 -25.05 -21.99
N VAL A 186 -8.06 -25.99 -21.05
CA VAL A 186 -8.84 -27.22 -21.22
C VAL A 186 -10.32 -26.90 -21.45
N MET A 187 -10.90 -26.02 -20.65
CA MET A 187 -12.29 -25.58 -20.80
C MET A 187 -12.53 -24.98 -22.19
N ILE A 188 -11.65 -24.09 -22.66
CA ILE A 188 -11.74 -23.47 -23.97
C ILE A 188 -11.61 -24.52 -25.08
N ILE A 189 -10.63 -25.41 -25.01
CA ILE A 189 -10.43 -26.46 -26.02
C ILE A 189 -11.64 -27.39 -26.10
N VAL A 190 -12.12 -27.89 -24.96
CA VAL A 190 -13.31 -28.77 -24.93
C VAL A 190 -14.55 -28.02 -25.43
N GLY A 191 -14.74 -26.75 -25.03
CA GLY A 191 -15.83 -25.91 -25.50
C GLY A 191 -15.81 -25.74 -27.03
N PHE A 192 -14.67 -25.41 -27.63
CA PHE A 192 -14.56 -25.29 -29.08
C PHE A 192 -14.72 -26.63 -29.79
N VAL A 193 -14.18 -27.73 -29.26
CA VAL A 193 -14.39 -29.08 -29.83
C VAL A 193 -15.87 -29.42 -29.86
N ARG A 194 -16.61 -29.19 -28.75
CA ARG A 194 -18.07 -29.40 -28.70
C ARG A 194 -18.82 -28.46 -29.67
N LEU A 195 -18.39 -27.22 -29.79
CA LEU A 195 -18.95 -26.25 -30.73
C LEU A 195 -18.81 -26.72 -32.19
N PHE A 196 -17.58 -27.17 -32.59
CA PHE A 196 -17.33 -27.69 -33.95
C PHE A 196 -18.05 -29.01 -34.24
N MET A 197 -18.27 -29.83 -33.19
CA MET A 197 -19.05 -31.07 -33.31
C MET A 197 -20.58 -30.83 -33.31
N GLY A 198 -21.02 -29.59 -33.08
CA GLY A 198 -22.45 -29.25 -32.97
C GLY A 198 -23.12 -29.74 -31.66
N ASN A 199 -22.32 -30.14 -30.65
CA ASN A 199 -22.81 -30.72 -29.39
C ASN A 199 -22.56 -29.79 -28.18
N LEU A 200 -22.38 -28.46 -28.42
CA LEU A 200 -22.23 -27.51 -27.32
C LEU A 200 -23.60 -27.26 -26.65
N PRO A 201 -23.76 -27.57 -25.35
CA PRO A 201 -25.00 -27.30 -24.65
C PRO A 201 -25.26 -25.79 -24.52
N MET A 202 -26.52 -25.40 -24.37
CA MET A 202 -26.88 -24.06 -23.96
C MET A 202 -26.66 -23.88 -22.46
N ALA A 203 -26.31 -22.72 -22.01
CA ALA A 203 -26.17 -22.41 -20.59
C ALA A 203 -27.54 -22.38 -19.92
N ASP A 204 -27.64 -22.78 -18.64
CA ASP A 204 -28.90 -22.70 -17.89
C ASP A 204 -29.48 -21.28 -17.88
N SER A 205 -28.58 -20.27 -17.86
CA SER A 205 -28.96 -18.86 -17.95
C SER A 205 -29.57 -18.47 -19.30
N ALA A 206 -29.40 -19.27 -20.35
CA ALA A 206 -29.97 -19.00 -21.67
C ALA A 206 -31.51 -19.12 -21.71
N ALA A 207 -32.10 -19.77 -20.71
CA ALA A 207 -33.56 -19.90 -20.57
C ALA A 207 -34.23 -18.56 -20.15
N TYR A 208 -33.49 -17.64 -19.59
CA TYR A 208 -34.00 -16.36 -19.13
C TYR A 208 -33.95 -15.31 -20.24
N ASP A 209 -34.96 -14.43 -20.27
CA ASP A 209 -34.97 -13.23 -21.11
C ASP A 209 -34.64 -12.01 -20.27
N ILE A 210 -33.68 -11.22 -20.71
CA ILE A 210 -33.33 -9.94 -20.09
C ILE A 210 -34.03 -8.83 -20.87
N HIS A 211 -34.95 -8.15 -20.21
CA HIS A 211 -35.58 -6.96 -20.77
C HIS A 211 -34.68 -5.75 -20.61
N ALA A 212 -34.67 -4.86 -21.63
CA ALA A 212 -33.86 -3.66 -21.54
C ALA A 212 -34.30 -2.77 -20.37
N ALA A 213 -33.36 -2.16 -19.69
CA ALA A 213 -33.63 -1.18 -18.64
C ALA A 213 -34.43 0.00 -19.23
N SER A 214 -35.28 0.63 -18.42
CA SER A 214 -36.11 1.77 -18.83
C SER A 214 -35.31 2.92 -19.48
N SER A 215 -34.04 3.07 -19.10
CA SER A 215 -33.12 4.05 -19.68
C SER A 215 -32.51 3.66 -21.02
N HIS A 216 -32.73 2.40 -21.50
CA HIS A 216 -32.11 1.82 -22.69
C HIS A 216 -33.13 1.09 -23.58
N LEU A 217 -34.41 1.51 -23.58
CA LEU A 217 -35.49 0.87 -24.35
C LEU A 217 -35.22 0.83 -25.86
N ASP A 218 -34.44 1.77 -26.37
CA ASP A 218 -34.00 1.80 -27.78
C ASP A 218 -32.89 0.77 -28.10
N GLY A 219 -32.50 -0.05 -27.15
CA GLY A 219 -31.43 -1.05 -27.28
C GLY A 219 -30.08 -0.42 -27.60
N LEU A 220 -29.39 -0.94 -28.64
CA LEU A 220 -28.09 -0.42 -29.10
C LEU A 220 -28.19 0.61 -30.22
N THR A 221 -29.35 1.20 -30.44
CA THR A 221 -29.57 2.20 -31.51
C THR A 221 -29.32 3.63 -31.01
N GLY A 222 -28.94 4.52 -31.92
CA GLY A 222 -28.69 5.92 -31.61
C GLY A 222 -27.48 6.19 -30.68
N LEU A 223 -27.46 7.41 -30.13
CA LEU A 223 -26.36 7.86 -29.23
C LEU A 223 -26.30 7.08 -27.93
N GLY A 224 -27.44 6.66 -27.40
CA GLY A 224 -27.50 5.82 -26.17
C GLY A 224 -26.82 4.47 -26.35
N GLY A 225 -27.03 3.82 -27.49
CA GLY A 225 -26.38 2.55 -27.81
C GLY A 225 -24.86 2.68 -27.98
N VAL A 226 -24.39 3.77 -28.64
CA VAL A 226 -22.96 4.06 -28.73
C VAL A 226 -22.36 4.30 -27.35
N PHE A 227 -23.04 5.06 -26.47
CA PHE A 227 -22.61 5.30 -25.10
C PHE A 227 -22.51 3.99 -24.29
N LEU A 228 -23.49 3.10 -24.43
CA LEU A 228 -23.49 1.81 -23.75
C LEU A 228 -22.37 0.90 -24.25
N LEU A 229 -22.10 0.85 -25.57
CA LEU A 229 -20.95 0.13 -26.13
C LEU A 229 -19.62 0.69 -25.62
N MET A 230 -19.48 2.02 -25.53
CA MET A 230 -18.30 2.66 -24.93
C MET A 230 -18.17 2.32 -23.45
N ARG A 231 -19.27 2.23 -22.71
CA ARG A 231 -19.29 1.83 -21.31
C ARG A 231 -18.89 0.37 -21.16
N ALA A 232 -19.41 -0.55 -21.97
CA ALA A 232 -19.03 -1.96 -21.99
C ALA A 232 -17.53 -2.14 -22.35
N PHE A 233 -17.05 -1.40 -23.34
CA PHE A 233 -15.63 -1.35 -23.69
C PHE A 233 -14.78 -0.86 -22.51
N SER A 234 -15.17 0.23 -21.86
CA SER A 234 -14.46 0.76 -20.69
C SER A 234 -14.44 -0.22 -19.51
N SER A 235 -15.52 -1.00 -19.31
CA SER A 235 -15.58 -2.06 -18.30
C SER A 235 -14.65 -3.22 -18.64
N GLY A 236 -14.63 -3.66 -19.91
CA GLY A 236 -13.72 -4.69 -20.39
C GLY A 236 -12.24 -4.28 -20.31
N CYS A 237 -11.93 -2.98 -20.35
CA CYS A 237 -10.56 -2.49 -20.18
C CYS A 237 -9.97 -2.77 -18.78
N ALA A 238 -10.76 -3.24 -17.82
CA ALA A 238 -10.25 -3.79 -16.57
C ALA A 238 -9.29 -4.98 -16.80
N ALA A 239 -9.42 -5.70 -17.93
CA ALA A 239 -8.47 -6.76 -18.34
C ALA A 239 -7.03 -6.27 -18.60
N LEU A 240 -6.78 -4.97 -18.68
CA LEU A 240 -5.45 -4.41 -18.94
C LEU A 240 -4.64 -4.15 -17.67
N THR A 241 -5.26 -4.25 -16.51
CA THR A 241 -4.59 -4.05 -15.22
C THR A 241 -3.56 -5.15 -14.95
N GLY A 242 -2.52 -4.84 -14.17
CA GLY A 242 -1.45 -5.79 -13.84
C GLY A 242 -0.33 -5.92 -14.87
N VAL A 243 -0.44 -5.31 -16.06
CA VAL A 243 0.64 -5.29 -17.07
C VAL A 243 1.88 -4.56 -16.55
N GLU A 244 1.69 -3.50 -15.76
CA GLU A 244 2.75 -2.71 -15.12
C GLU A 244 3.56 -3.50 -14.09
N ALA A 245 3.00 -4.57 -13.49
CA ALA A 245 3.68 -5.39 -12.50
C ALA A 245 4.99 -6.00 -13.04
N ILE A 246 5.00 -6.39 -14.33
CA ILE A 246 6.23 -6.90 -14.99
C ILE A 246 7.25 -5.77 -15.15
N SER A 247 6.83 -4.56 -15.48
CA SER A 247 7.73 -3.39 -15.60
C SER A 247 8.37 -3.02 -14.27
N ASN A 248 7.60 -3.04 -13.20
CA ASN A 248 8.10 -2.84 -11.83
C ASN A 248 9.04 -3.97 -11.38
N GLY A 249 8.79 -5.20 -11.83
CA GLY A 249 9.51 -6.41 -11.47
C GLY A 249 10.81 -6.67 -12.23
N VAL A 250 11.19 -5.86 -13.23
CA VAL A 250 12.39 -6.07 -14.07
C VAL A 250 13.67 -6.38 -13.29
N PRO A 251 13.99 -5.68 -12.17
CA PRO A 251 15.20 -5.97 -11.39
C PRO A 251 15.31 -7.40 -10.89
N ASN A 252 14.19 -8.07 -10.69
CA ASN A 252 14.11 -9.42 -10.11
C ASN A 252 14.31 -10.54 -11.14
N PHE A 253 14.32 -10.21 -12.45
CA PHE A 253 14.54 -11.20 -13.51
C PHE A 253 16.01 -11.65 -13.61
N LYS A 254 16.26 -12.91 -14.00
CA LYS A 254 17.58 -13.37 -14.41
C LYS A 254 18.07 -12.60 -15.64
N ARG A 255 19.40 -12.44 -15.75
CA ARG A 255 20.03 -11.79 -16.92
C ARG A 255 19.81 -12.62 -18.19
N PRO A 256 19.54 -11.98 -19.34
CA PRO A 256 19.36 -10.54 -19.59
C PRO A 256 17.95 -10.06 -19.17
N LYS A 257 17.89 -9.19 -18.15
CA LYS A 257 16.66 -8.82 -17.44
C LYS A 257 15.57 -8.26 -18.36
N SER A 258 15.88 -7.21 -19.13
CA SER A 258 14.93 -6.52 -20.01
C SER A 258 14.37 -7.46 -21.11
N ARG A 259 15.23 -8.31 -21.71
CA ARG A 259 14.79 -9.28 -22.71
C ARG A 259 13.83 -10.31 -22.12
N ASN A 260 14.15 -10.81 -20.92
CA ASN A 260 13.32 -11.79 -20.24
C ASN A 260 11.97 -11.20 -19.83
N ALA A 261 11.95 -9.99 -19.26
CA ALA A 261 10.72 -9.28 -18.93
C ALA A 261 9.89 -8.95 -20.17
N GLY A 262 10.53 -8.48 -21.26
CA GLY A 262 9.85 -8.19 -22.54
C GLY A 262 9.21 -9.41 -23.20
N ILE A 263 9.82 -10.60 -23.08
CA ILE A 263 9.21 -11.85 -23.54
C ILE A 263 8.04 -12.25 -22.64
N THR A 264 8.19 -12.11 -21.33
CA THR A 264 7.10 -12.40 -20.37
C THR A 264 5.89 -11.51 -20.60
N LEU A 265 6.09 -10.21 -20.92
CA LEU A 265 5.01 -9.30 -21.32
C LEU A 265 4.26 -9.77 -22.57
N LEU A 266 4.98 -10.20 -23.60
CA LEU A 266 4.34 -10.70 -24.83
C LEU A 266 3.55 -11.98 -24.58
N MET A 267 4.10 -12.91 -23.78
CA MET A 267 3.40 -14.14 -23.41
C MET A 267 2.13 -13.82 -22.61
N LEU A 268 2.23 -12.93 -21.62
CA LEU A 268 1.08 -12.48 -20.84
C LEU A 268 -0.01 -11.90 -21.75
N GLY A 269 0.33 -10.92 -22.58
CA GLY A 269 -0.66 -10.27 -23.46
C GLY A 269 -1.31 -11.23 -24.44
N GLY A 270 -0.54 -12.17 -25.03
CA GLY A 270 -1.06 -13.18 -25.93
C GLY A 270 -2.02 -14.15 -25.23
N ILE A 271 -1.66 -14.64 -24.04
CA ILE A 271 -2.50 -15.56 -23.26
C ILE A 271 -3.77 -14.83 -22.81
N ALA A 272 -3.66 -13.65 -22.22
CA ALA A 272 -4.81 -12.89 -21.72
C ALA A 272 -5.80 -12.53 -22.83
N ALA A 273 -5.30 -12.05 -23.99
CA ALA A 273 -6.15 -11.72 -25.15
C ALA A 273 -6.86 -12.95 -25.70
N SER A 274 -6.14 -14.08 -25.87
CA SER A 274 -6.74 -15.32 -26.39
C SER A 274 -7.78 -15.89 -25.42
N MET A 275 -7.51 -15.90 -24.12
CA MET A 275 -8.46 -16.36 -23.11
C MET A 275 -9.74 -15.50 -23.11
N MET A 276 -9.61 -14.18 -23.08
CA MET A 276 -10.75 -13.26 -23.05
C MET A 276 -11.64 -13.41 -24.29
N ILE A 277 -11.05 -13.43 -25.49
CA ILE A 277 -11.82 -13.59 -26.73
C ILE A 277 -12.50 -14.96 -26.74
N SER A 278 -11.80 -16.04 -26.38
CA SER A 278 -12.35 -17.38 -26.39
C SER A 278 -13.51 -17.55 -25.40
N ILE A 279 -13.40 -16.98 -24.18
CA ILE A 279 -14.48 -16.97 -23.18
C ILE A 279 -15.71 -16.25 -23.73
N LEU A 280 -15.54 -15.06 -24.32
CA LEU A 280 -16.69 -14.31 -24.89
C LEU A 280 -17.31 -14.98 -26.10
N VAL A 281 -16.51 -15.66 -26.93
CA VAL A 281 -17.03 -16.47 -28.05
C VAL A 281 -17.86 -17.63 -27.52
N LEU A 282 -17.35 -18.41 -26.55
CA LEU A 282 -18.09 -19.51 -25.95
C LEU A 282 -19.36 -19.02 -25.23
N ALA A 283 -19.28 -17.91 -24.49
CA ALA A 283 -20.44 -17.31 -23.82
C ALA A 283 -21.53 -16.92 -24.84
N ARG A 284 -21.16 -16.42 -26.00
CA ARG A 284 -22.11 -16.11 -27.09
C ARG A 284 -22.79 -17.37 -27.63
N TYR A 285 -22.02 -18.43 -27.92
CA TYR A 285 -22.56 -19.65 -28.52
C TYR A 285 -23.33 -20.52 -27.54
N THR A 286 -23.07 -20.44 -26.23
CA THR A 286 -23.87 -21.09 -25.18
C THR A 286 -25.12 -20.27 -24.81
N GLY A 287 -25.30 -19.07 -25.37
CA GLY A 287 -26.40 -18.19 -25.00
C GLY A 287 -26.34 -17.65 -23.57
N LEU A 288 -25.15 -17.65 -22.95
CA LEU A 288 -24.95 -17.29 -21.56
C LEU A 288 -25.46 -15.86 -21.30
N GLN A 289 -26.26 -15.73 -20.25
CA GLN A 289 -26.82 -14.45 -19.79
C GLN A 289 -26.23 -14.08 -18.42
N MET A 290 -26.08 -12.78 -18.19
CA MET A 290 -25.59 -12.24 -16.93
C MET A 290 -26.15 -10.84 -16.69
N VAL A 291 -26.73 -10.61 -15.51
CA VAL A 291 -27.32 -9.34 -15.11
C VAL A 291 -27.10 -9.12 -13.61
N ASP A 292 -26.93 -7.88 -13.20
CA ASP A 292 -26.79 -7.47 -11.80
C ASP A 292 -28.15 -7.13 -11.17
N ASP A 293 -29.03 -6.48 -11.96
CA ASP A 293 -30.39 -6.14 -11.53
C ASP A 293 -31.39 -7.22 -11.94
N THR A 294 -31.74 -8.07 -10.99
CA THR A 294 -32.65 -9.22 -11.20
C THR A 294 -34.07 -8.79 -11.53
N SER A 295 -34.46 -7.53 -11.34
CA SER A 295 -35.76 -7.00 -11.76
C SER A 295 -35.98 -7.01 -13.29
N MET A 296 -34.87 -7.13 -14.05
CA MET A 296 -34.86 -7.20 -15.51
C MET A 296 -34.98 -8.63 -16.05
N VAL A 297 -35.02 -9.65 -15.19
CA VAL A 297 -34.98 -11.08 -15.56
C VAL A 297 -36.40 -11.65 -15.64
N TYR A 298 -36.71 -12.28 -16.77
CA TYR A 298 -37.96 -12.93 -17.01
C TYR A 298 -37.77 -14.38 -17.46
N LEU A 299 -38.61 -15.29 -16.98
CA LEU A 299 -38.68 -16.66 -17.45
C LEU A 299 -40.11 -16.92 -17.93
N HIS A 300 -40.28 -17.25 -19.23
CA HIS A 300 -41.58 -17.44 -19.87
C HIS A 300 -42.60 -16.31 -19.57
N GLY A 301 -42.11 -15.05 -19.56
CA GLY A 301 -42.93 -13.87 -19.29
C GLY A 301 -43.17 -13.54 -17.81
N SER A 302 -42.67 -14.35 -16.87
CA SER A 302 -42.80 -14.13 -15.42
C SER A 302 -41.50 -13.55 -14.88
N ALA A 303 -41.58 -12.44 -14.14
CA ALA A 303 -40.41 -11.84 -13.49
C ALA A 303 -39.81 -12.79 -12.45
N GLN A 304 -38.48 -12.86 -12.39
CA GLN A 304 -37.70 -13.73 -11.51
C GLN A 304 -36.76 -12.90 -10.63
N PRO A 305 -37.23 -12.26 -9.56
CA PRO A 305 -36.42 -11.34 -8.76
C PRO A 305 -35.33 -12.01 -7.93
N ASP A 306 -35.40 -13.31 -7.72
CA ASP A 306 -34.49 -14.05 -6.83
C ASP A 306 -33.43 -14.88 -7.57
N VAL A 307 -33.28 -14.69 -8.87
CA VAL A 307 -32.27 -15.42 -9.66
C VAL A 307 -30.88 -14.87 -9.40
N HIS A 308 -29.96 -15.75 -9.10
CA HIS A 308 -28.56 -15.39 -8.91
C HIS A 308 -27.68 -15.98 -10.02
N PHE A 309 -27.00 -15.14 -10.78
CA PHE A 309 -26.12 -15.57 -11.86
C PHE A 309 -24.71 -15.82 -11.29
N ALA A 310 -24.17 -17.01 -11.53
CA ALA A 310 -22.78 -17.31 -11.24
C ALA A 310 -21.85 -16.54 -12.20
N PRO A 311 -20.57 -16.29 -11.85
CA PRO A 311 -19.60 -15.69 -12.77
C PRO A 311 -19.49 -16.45 -14.10
N VAL A 312 -19.20 -15.75 -15.19
CA VAL A 312 -19.18 -16.28 -16.57
C VAL A 312 -18.35 -17.55 -16.71
N ILE A 313 -17.15 -17.58 -16.12
CA ILE A 313 -16.28 -18.78 -16.18
C ILE A 313 -16.96 -19.97 -15.48
N SER A 314 -17.62 -19.75 -14.36
CA SER A 314 -18.33 -20.82 -13.64
C SER A 314 -19.53 -21.33 -14.44
N GLN A 315 -20.32 -20.43 -15.05
CA GLN A 315 -21.43 -20.84 -15.92
C GLN A 315 -20.93 -21.61 -17.16
N LEU A 316 -19.84 -21.17 -17.80
CA LEU A 316 -19.22 -21.91 -18.91
C LEU A 316 -18.71 -23.27 -18.46
N ALA A 317 -18.09 -23.36 -17.29
CA ALA A 317 -17.59 -24.62 -16.76
C ALA A 317 -18.72 -25.61 -16.46
N SER A 318 -19.85 -25.16 -15.87
CA SER A 318 -21.04 -26.00 -15.66
C SER A 318 -21.64 -26.46 -17.00
N THR A 319 -21.78 -25.55 -17.96
CA THR A 319 -22.32 -25.85 -19.30
C THR A 319 -21.44 -26.85 -20.06
N ILE A 320 -20.10 -26.69 -20.01
CA ILE A 320 -19.17 -27.53 -20.78
C ILE A 320 -18.92 -28.87 -20.10
N PHE A 321 -18.81 -28.93 -18.79
CA PHE A 321 -18.41 -30.15 -18.06
C PHE A 321 -19.57 -30.81 -17.32
N GLY A 322 -20.72 -30.17 -17.21
CA GLY A 322 -21.87 -30.58 -16.42
C GLY A 322 -21.80 -29.99 -15.00
N ASP A 323 -22.98 -29.63 -14.48
CA ASP A 323 -23.10 -29.07 -13.15
C ASP A 323 -22.68 -30.09 -12.08
N GLY A 324 -21.96 -29.62 -11.05
CA GLY A 324 -21.43 -30.48 -9.98
C GLY A 324 -20.30 -31.41 -10.37
N SER A 325 -19.83 -31.43 -11.63
CA SER A 325 -18.68 -32.23 -12.04
C SER A 325 -17.39 -31.83 -11.36
N LEU A 326 -16.43 -32.77 -11.19
CA LEU A 326 -15.11 -32.47 -10.62
C LEU A 326 -14.36 -31.41 -11.43
N LEU A 327 -14.54 -31.39 -12.76
CA LEU A 327 -13.91 -30.39 -13.63
C LEU A 327 -14.53 -29.00 -13.44
N PHE A 328 -15.85 -28.91 -13.27
CA PHE A 328 -16.53 -27.67 -12.92
C PHE A 328 -16.01 -27.11 -11.59
N ILE A 329 -15.98 -27.95 -10.54
CA ILE A 329 -15.48 -27.55 -9.21
C ILE A 329 -14.01 -27.11 -9.31
N PHE A 330 -13.19 -27.87 -10.07
CA PHE A 330 -11.78 -27.54 -10.23
C PHE A 330 -11.57 -26.20 -10.94
N VAL A 331 -12.25 -25.95 -12.08
CA VAL A 331 -12.14 -24.65 -12.82
C VAL A 331 -12.59 -23.50 -11.94
N THR A 332 -13.73 -23.63 -11.28
CA THR A 332 -14.27 -22.58 -10.39
C THR A 332 -13.36 -22.32 -9.21
N ALA A 333 -12.82 -23.37 -8.57
CA ALA A 333 -11.91 -23.26 -7.43
C ALA A 333 -10.58 -22.58 -7.82
N VAL A 334 -9.94 -23.01 -8.91
CA VAL A 334 -8.66 -22.40 -9.33
C VAL A 334 -8.86 -20.97 -9.81
N THR A 335 -10.04 -20.62 -10.36
CA THR A 335 -10.38 -19.24 -10.73
C THR A 335 -10.57 -18.38 -9.48
N GLY A 336 -11.28 -18.83 -8.47
CA GLY A 336 -11.35 -18.14 -7.19
C GLY A 336 -9.97 -17.97 -6.54
N PHE A 337 -9.14 -19.01 -6.65
CA PHE A 337 -7.80 -18.98 -6.07
C PHE A 337 -6.85 -18.00 -6.77
N ILE A 338 -6.88 -17.91 -8.12
CA ILE A 338 -6.04 -16.93 -8.85
C ILE A 338 -6.47 -15.50 -8.54
N LEU A 339 -7.76 -15.24 -8.32
CA LEU A 339 -8.27 -13.94 -7.92
C LEU A 339 -7.72 -13.52 -6.53
N ILE A 340 -7.74 -14.44 -5.56
CA ILE A 340 -7.13 -14.18 -4.25
C ILE A 340 -5.62 -13.94 -4.37
N LEU A 341 -4.93 -14.70 -5.24
CA LEU A 341 -3.50 -14.51 -5.49
C LEU A 341 -3.18 -13.22 -6.22
N ALA A 342 -4.06 -12.71 -7.05
CA ALA A 342 -3.89 -11.42 -7.73
C ALA A 342 -3.72 -10.28 -6.73
N ALA A 343 -4.50 -10.27 -5.66
CA ALA A 343 -4.35 -9.30 -4.58
C ALA A 343 -2.93 -9.28 -4.00
N ASN A 344 -2.22 -10.42 -4.01
CA ASN A 344 -0.85 -10.48 -3.49
C ASN A 344 0.15 -9.66 -4.32
N THR A 345 -0.11 -9.38 -5.60
CA THR A 345 0.74 -8.48 -6.40
C THR A 345 0.70 -7.06 -5.83
N ALA A 346 -0.47 -6.59 -5.41
CA ALA A 346 -0.62 -5.31 -4.74
C ALA A 346 0.04 -5.29 -3.35
N PHE A 347 0.02 -6.39 -2.59
CA PHE A 347 0.75 -6.53 -1.32
C PHE A 347 2.28 -6.45 -1.48
N ASN A 348 2.80 -6.67 -2.68
CA ASN A 348 4.20 -6.43 -3.03
C ASN A 348 4.41 -5.03 -3.64
N GLY A 349 3.53 -4.59 -4.52
CA GLY A 349 3.62 -3.34 -5.28
C GLY A 349 3.46 -2.10 -4.41
N PHE A 350 2.37 -2.02 -3.66
CA PHE A 350 2.05 -0.88 -2.79
C PHE A 350 3.14 -0.57 -1.76
N PRO A 351 3.62 -1.54 -0.93
CA PRO A 351 4.66 -1.25 0.04
C PRO A 351 5.99 -0.87 -0.61
N THR A 352 6.30 -1.41 -1.77
CA THR A 352 7.51 -1.08 -2.52
C THR A 352 7.45 0.35 -3.03
N LEU A 353 6.36 0.75 -3.69
CA LEU A 353 6.14 2.12 -4.16
C LEU A 353 6.11 3.10 -2.98
N ALA A 354 5.37 2.77 -1.90
CA ALA A 354 5.32 3.59 -0.69
C ALA A 354 6.71 3.78 -0.07
N SER A 355 7.59 2.76 -0.11
CA SER A 355 8.96 2.89 0.37
C SER A 355 9.81 3.83 -0.49
N VAL A 356 9.65 3.82 -1.81
CA VAL A 356 10.32 4.75 -2.73
C VAL A 356 9.86 6.18 -2.47
N LEU A 357 8.56 6.42 -2.38
CA LEU A 357 7.98 7.72 -2.07
C LEU A 357 8.40 8.25 -0.69
N SER A 358 8.52 7.36 0.30
CA SER A 358 9.01 7.71 1.63
C SER A 358 10.49 8.11 1.61
N ARG A 359 11.33 7.42 0.82
CA ARG A 359 12.73 7.79 0.59
C ARG A 359 12.83 9.17 -0.08
N ASP A 360 11.96 9.44 -1.03
CA ASP A 360 11.88 10.71 -1.74
C ASP A 360 11.16 11.81 -0.93
N SER A 361 10.81 11.53 0.34
CA SER A 361 10.15 12.44 1.29
C SER A 361 8.73 12.85 0.92
N PHE A 362 7.99 12.07 0.14
CA PHE A 362 6.58 12.26 -0.19
C PHE A 362 5.63 11.49 0.75
N LEU A 363 6.15 10.52 1.52
CA LEU A 363 5.39 9.77 2.51
C LEU A 363 6.16 9.69 3.85
N PRO A 364 5.49 9.34 4.96
CA PRO A 364 6.14 9.20 6.26
C PRO A 364 7.31 8.21 6.23
N ARG A 365 8.43 8.56 6.86
CA ARG A 365 9.65 7.74 6.91
C ARG A 365 9.46 6.34 7.49
N GLN A 366 8.38 6.13 8.22
CA GLN A 366 8.00 4.83 8.79
C GLN A 366 7.70 3.78 7.70
N LEU A 367 7.24 4.20 6.51
CA LEU A 367 6.96 3.32 5.36
C LEU A 367 8.23 2.84 4.64
N TYR A 368 9.36 3.53 4.82
CA TYR A 368 10.65 3.11 4.29
C TYR A 368 11.32 2.02 5.12
N LYS A 369 11.03 1.95 6.44
CA LYS A 369 11.67 0.99 7.34
C LYS A 369 11.14 -0.42 7.09
N ARG A 370 12.05 -1.36 6.89
CA ARG A 370 11.72 -2.79 6.83
C ARG A 370 11.57 -3.35 8.25
N GLY A 371 10.56 -4.17 8.46
CA GLY A 371 10.34 -4.89 9.70
C GLY A 371 11.32 -6.06 9.88
N ASP A 372 11.12 -6.85 10.93
CA ASP A 372 11.99 -7.96 11.36
C ASP A 372 12.20 -9.05 10.29
N ARG A 373 11.24 -9.21 9.38
CA ARG A 373 11.26 -10.18 8.26
C ARG A 373 11.67 -9.55 6.93
N LEU A 374 12.24 -8.35 6.95
CA LEU A 374 12.66 -7.56 5.79
C LEU A 374 11.49 -7.15 4.86
N SER A 375 10.25 -7.29 5.30
CA SER A 375 9.04 -6.78 4.64
C SER A 375 8.77 -5.33 5.08
N TYR A 376 8.09 -4.57 4.23
CA TYR A 376 7.62 -3.20 4.55
C TYR A 376 6.29 -3.28 5.34
N SER A 377 6.36 -3.73 6.59
CA SER A 377 5.19 -4.08 7.42
C SER A 377 4.15 -2.97 7.51
N ASN A 378 4.57 -1.70 7.65
CA ASN A 378 3.65 -0.56 7.74
C ASN A 378 2.90 -0.32 6.42
N GLY A 379 3.56 -0.54 5.27
CA GLY A 379 2.92 -0.46 3.96
C GLY A 379 1.89 -1.56 3.75
N ILE A 380 2.21 -2.80 4.16
CA ILE A 380 1.30 -3.94 4.12
C ILE A 380 0.05 -3.67 4.96
N MET A 381 0.22 -3.16 6.18
CA MET A 381 -0.91 -2.82 7.06
C MET A 381 -1.77 -1.68 6.50
N ALA A 382 -1.16 -0.64 5.94
CA ALA A 382 -1.89 0.46 5.32
C ALA A 382 -2.75 -0.01 4.13
N LEU A 383 -2.20 -0.86 3.28
CA LEU A 383 -2.93 -1.48 2.17
C LEU A 383 -4.11 -2.32 2.66
N ALA A 384 -3.87 -3.18 3.65
CA ALA A 384 -4.89 -4.07 4.22
C ALA A 384 -6.07 -3.28 4.82
N VAL A 385 -5.77 -2.23 5.59
CA VAL A 385 -6.80 -1.36 6.18
C VAL A 385 -7.59 -0.63 5.08
N GLY A 386 -6.91 -0.06 4.09
CA GLY A 386 -7.55 0.63 2.97
C GLY A 386 -8.46 -0.30 2.15
N ALA A 387 -7.96 -1.50 1.81
CA ALA A 387 -8.72 -2.48 1.05
C ALA A 387 -9.93 -3.02 1.85
N SER A 388 -9.74 -3.34 3.13
CA SER A 388 -10.85 -3.78 4.00
C SER A 388 -11.94 -2.71 4.14
N ALA A 389 -11.53 -1.43 4.27
CA ALA A 389 -12.48 -0.32 4.32
C ALA A 389 -13.31 -0.23 3.04
N LEU A 390 -12.69 -0.38 1.85
CA LEU A 390 -13.42 -0.37 0.57
C LEU A 390 -14.35 -1.58 0.43
N VAL A 391 -13.90 -2.77 0.81
CA VAL A 391 -14.74 -3.99 0.77
C VAL A 391 -15.99 -3.82 1.63
N ILE A 392 -15.85 -3.29 2.84
CA ILE A 392 -16.98 -3.04 3.75
C ILE A 392 -17.88 -1.92 3.21
N LEU A 393 -17.31 -0.81 2.71
CA LEU A 393 -18.08 0.34 2.23
C LEU A 393 -18.92 0.02 0.98
N PHE A 394 -18.43 -0.90 0.14
CA PHE A 394 -19.08 -1.27 -1.12
C PHE A 394 -19.72 -2.67 -1.08
N ASP A 395 -19.93 -3.24 0.14
CA ASP A 395 -20.58 -4.54 0.37
C ASP A 395 -19.96 -5.70 -0.44
N ALA A 396 -18.64 -5.69 -0.62
CA ALA A 396 -17.90 -6.62 -1.47
C ALA A 396 -18.44 -6.72 -2.92
N SER A 397 -19.19 -5.72 -3.39
CA SER A 397 -19.75 -5.72 -4.75
C SER A 397 -18.64 -5.46 -5.79
N VAL A 398 -18.34 -6.49 -6.58
CA VAL A 398 -17.31 -6.45 -7.62
C VAL A 398 -17.63 -5.37 -8.65
N THR A 399 -18.88 -5.31 -9.11
CA THR A 399 -19.35 -4.34 -10.12
C THR A 399 -19.17 -2.89 -9.66
N ARG A 400 -19.50 -2.57 -8.39
CA ARG A 400 -19.29 -1.24 -7.82
C ARG A 400 -17.80 -0.90 -7.69
N LEU A 401 -16.98 -1.82 -7.24
CA LEU A 401 -15.54 -1.63 -7.07
C LEU A 401 -14.81 -1.47 -8.42
N ILE A 402 -15.19 -2.19 -9.47
CA ILE A 402 -14.61 -2.08 -10.81
C ILE A 402 -14.93 -0.71 -11.46
N GLN A 403 -16.03 -0.05 -11.11
CA GLN A 403 -16.30 1.30 -11.58
C GLN A 403 -15.21 2.31 -11.13
N LEU A 404 -14.59 2.07 -9.96
CA LEU A 404 -13.53 2.91 -9.41
C LEU A 404 -12.15 2.57 -9.96
N TYR A 405 -11.91 1.28 -10.24
CA TYR A 405 -10.59 0.70 -10.43
C TYR A 405 -9.85 1.21 -11.68
N VAL A 406 -10.51 1.31 -12.81
CA VAL A 406 -9.86 1.50 -14.11
C VAL A 406 -9.22 2.89 -14.30
N VAL A 407 -9.68 3.93 -13.58
CA VAL A 407 -9.22 5.32 -13.76
C VAL A 407 -7.74 5.49 -13.40
N GLY A 408 -7.31 4.94 -12.24
CA GLY A 408 -5.93 5.07 -11.74
C GLY A 408 -4.90 4.48 -12.71
N VAL A 409 -5.19 3.28 -13.21
CA VAL A 409 -4.34 2.57 -14.18
C VAL A 409 -4.15 3.37 -15.45
N PHE A 410 -5.24 3.88 -16.06
CA PHE A 410 -5.13 4.62 -17.33
C PHE A 410 -4.50 6.01 -17.18
N VAL A 411 -4.62 6.66 -16.02
CA VAL A 411 -3.82 7.86 -15.70
C VAL A 411 -2.33 7.52 -15.69
N SER A 412 -1.96 6.42 -15.04
CA SER A 412 -0.57 5.94 -14.99
C SER A 412 -0.05 5.60 -16.38
N PHE A 413 -0.78 4.77 -17.14
CA PHE A 413 -0.40 4.34 -18.47
C PHE A 413 -0.22 5.53 -19.43
N THR A 414 -1.18 6.46 -19.45
CA THR A 414 -1.14 7.61 -20.35
C THR A 414 0.06 8.51 -20.06
N LEU A 415 0.31 8.82 -18.79
CA LEU A 415 1.47 9.64 -18.39
C LEU A 415 2.80 8.92 -18.60
N SER A 416 2.85 7.60 -18.39
CA SER A 416 4.02 6.77 -18.69
C SER A 416 4.37 6.82 -20.18
N GLN A 417 3.36 6.65 -21.07
CA GLN A 417 3.56 6.74 -22.52
C GLN A 417 4.06 8.12 -22.95
N LEU A 418 3.50 9.19 -22.38
CA LEU A 418 3.96 10.56 -22.62
C LEU A 418 5.41 10.77 -22.15
N GLY A 419 5.75 10.20 -21.00
CA GLY A 419 7.12 10.17 -20.47
C GLY A 419 8.08 9.46 -21.43
N MET A 420 7.68 8.31 -21.96
CA MET A 420 8.47 7.55 -22.93
C MET A 420 8.64 8.30 -24.26
N ILE A 421 7.61 9.00 -24.77
CA ILE A 421 7.74 9.85 -25.97
C ILE A 421 8.82 10.93 -25.74
N ARG A 422 8.81 11.58 -24.56
CA ARG A 422 9.85 12.56 -24.22
C ARG A 422 11.23 11.91 -24.08
N HIS A 423 11.32 10.71 -23.54
CA HIS A 423 12.57 9.93 -23.46
C HIS A 423 13.16 9.70 -24.87
N TRP A 424 12.36 9.21 -25.81
CA TRP A 424 12.80 8.97 -27.19
C TRP A 424 13.15 10.27 -27.91
N ASN A 425 12.41 11.37 -27.69
CA ASN A 425 12.73 12.68 -28.24
C ASN A 425 14.12 13.20 -27.75
N LYS A 426 14.43 13.02 -26.45
CA LYS A 426 15.75 13.35 -25.91
C LYS A 426 16.84 12.50 -26.57
N ARG A 427 16.57 11.20 -26.76
CA ARG A 427 17.52 10.29 -27.38
C ARG A 427 17.78 10.62 -28.86
N LEU A 428 16.76 11.03 -29.61
CA LEU A 428 16.89 11.45 -31.02
C LEU A 428 17.74 12.72 -31.24
N ARG A 429 17.92 13.51 -30.18
CA ARG A 429 18.79 14.71 -30.24
C ARG A 429 20.28 14.38 -30.09
N LEU A 430 20.60 13.17 -29.67
CA LEU A 430 21.99 12.70 -29.57
C LEU A 430 22.46 12.16 -30.94
N PRO A 431 23.76 12.29 -31.27
CA PRO A 431 24.33 11.70 -32.48
C PRO A 431 24.09 10.19 -32.50
N GLN A 432 23.58 9.66 -33.58
CA GLN A 432 23.24 8.25 -33.74
C GLN A 432 23.52 7.77 -35.17
N ASN A 433 23.87 6.48 -35.30
CA ASN A 433 23.95 5.80 -36.59
C ASN A 433 22.54 5.62 -37.18
N GLY A 434 22.41 5.56 -38.52
CA GLY A 434 21.12 5.45 -39.20
C GLY A 434 20.25 4.27 -38.72
N SER A 435 20.87 3.11 -38.43
CA SER A 435 20.20 1.93 -37.89
C SER A 435 19.63 2.16 -36.48
N GLU A 436 20.38 2.84 -35.62
CA GLU A 436 19.94 3.16 -34.25
C GLU A 436 18.82 4.18 -34.27
N ARG A 437 18.93 5.23 -35.13
CA ARG A 437 17.88 6.24 -35.29
C ARG A 437 16.56 5.63 -35.75
N SER A 438 16.59 4.68 -36.68
CA SER A 438 15.40 3.95 -37.15
C SER A 438 14.75 3.16 -36.01
N LYS A 439 15.53 2.47 -35.17
CA LYS A 439 15.01 1.76 -33.99
C LYS A 439 14.35 2.70 -33.00
N VAL A 440 14.98 3.85 -32.72
CA VAL A 440 14.44 4.85 -31.78
C VAL A 440 13.15 5.47 -32.33
N LEU A 441 13.08 5.77 -33.64
CA LEU A 441 11.85 6.26 -34.28
C LEU A 441 10.72 5.22 -34.17
N ARG A 442 10.98 3.96 -34.46
CA ARG A 442 9.99 2.88 -34.31
C ARG A 442 9.48 2.78 -32.86
N SER A 443 10.39 2.81 -31.87
CA SER A 443 10.01 2.76 -30.45
C SER A 443 9.18 3.96 -30.05
N ARG A 444 9.54 5.16 -30.53
CA ARG A 444 8.76 6.38 -30.34
C ARG A 444 7.35 6.26 -30.93
N SER A 445 7.20 5.77 -32.17
CA SER A 445 5.90 5.59 -32.82
C SER A 445 5.00 4.62 -32.03
N VAL A 446 5.56 3.52 -31.51
CA VAL A 446 4.82 2.59 -30.64
C VAL A 446 4.28 3.31 -29.40
N ASN A 447 5.12 4.12 -28.74
CA ASN A 447 4.68 4.87 -27.56
C ASN A 447 3.68 6.01 -27.89
N ILE A 448 3.74 6.62 -29.10
CA ILE A 448 2.74 7.60 -29.55
C ILE A 448 1.39 6.90 -29.74
N ILE A 449 1.35 5.75 -30.41
CA ILE A 449 0.12 4.95 -30.57
C ILE A 449 -0.41 4.56 -29.18
N GLY A 450 0.49 4.10 -28.30
CA GLY A 450 0.16 3.78 -26.90
C GLY A 450 -0.48 4.96 -26.17
N PHE A 451 0.12 6.15 -26.26
CA PHE A 451 -0.40 7.37 -25.65
C PHE A 451 -1.81 7.74 -26.18
N MET A 452 -1.99 7.72 -27.49
CA MET A 452 -3.30 8.02 -28.11
C MET A 452 -4.36 7.01 -27.66
N MET A 453 -4.01 5.72 -27.63
CA MET A 453 -4.93 4.65 -27.25
C MET A 453 -5.29 4.72 -25.75
N THR A 454 -4.28 4.82 -24.86
CA THR A 454 -4.54 4.88 -23.42
C THR A 454 -5.22 6.19 -23.02
N GLY A 455 -4.91 7.31 -23.69
CA GLY A 455 -5.58 8.58 -23.52
C GLY A 455 -7.04 8.55 -23.97
N PHE A 456 -7.31 7.91 -25.12
CA PHE A 456 -8.68 7.68 -25.58
C PHE A 456 -9.47 6.83 -24.57
N VAL A 457 -8.91 5.71 -24.11
CA VAL A 457 -9.57 4.88 -23.10
C VAL A 457 -9.81 5.67 -21.81
N LEU A 458 -8.84 6.45 -21.34
CA LEU A 458 -9.00 7.29 -20.15
C LEU A 458 -10.17 8.28 -20.32
N ALA A 459 -10.28 8.92 -21.49
CA ALA A 459 -11.39 9.83 -21.78
C ALA A 459 -12.73 9.08 -21.78
N VAL A 460 -12.80 7.91 -22.42
CA VAL A 460 -14.00 7.07 -22.43
C VAL A 460 -14.40 6.64 -21.02
N VAL A 461 -13.44 6.16 -20.21
CA VAL A 461 -13.68 5.76 -18.80
C VAL A 461 -14.22 6.94 -17.99
N LEU A 462 -13.61 8.12 -18.09
CA LEU A 462 -14.06 9.29 -17.36
C LEU A 462 -15.48 9.72 -17.78
N VAL A 463 -15.79 9.71 -19.07
CA VAL A 463 -17.12 10.09 -19.55
C VAL A 463 -18.19 9.07 -19.18
N THR A 464 -17.90 7.77 -19.31
CA THR A 464 -18.93 6.72 -19.16
C THR A 464 -19.14 6.27 -17.71
N LYS A 465 -18.11 6.39 -16.86
CA LYS A 465 -18.15 5.91 -15.46
C LYS A 465 -18.16 7.04 -14.42
N PHE A 466 -18.07 8.31 -14.83
CA PHE A 466 -17.99 9.42 -13.88
C PHE A 466 -19.15 9.43 -12.89
N THR A 467 -20.38 9.35 -13.38
CA THR A 467 -21.60 9.32 -12.55
C THR A 467 -21.79 8.01 -11.78
N HIS A 468 -21.07 6.94 -12.15
CA HIS A 468 -21.16 5.61 -11.55
C HIS A 468 -20.04 5.33 -10.53
N GLY A 469 -19.29 6.36 -10.10
CA GLY A 469 -18.30 6.22 -9.03
C GLY A 469 -16.87 6.63 -9.42
N ALA A 470 -16.52 6.77 -10.69
CA ALA A 470 -15.15 7.14 -11.11
C ALA A 470 -14.69 8.50 -10.53
N TRP A 471 -15.62 9.43 -10.23
CA TRP A 471 -15.32 10.70 -9.55
C TRP A 471 -14.71 10.48 -8.16
N ILE A 472 -15.08 9.39 -7.45
CA ILE A 472 -14.52 9.06 -6.14
C ILE A 472 -13.03 8.76 -6.29
N THR A 473 -12.65 8.01 -7.32
CA THR A 473 -11.23 7.70 -7.59
C THR A 473 -10.45 8.95 -7.94
N VAL A 474 -11.00 9.86 -8.75
CA VAL A 474 -10.36 11.14 -9.06
C VAL A 474 -10.14 11.95 -7.77
N LEU A 475 -11.13 11.99 -6.89
CA LEU A 475 -11.05 12.67 -5.60
C LEU A 475 -10.01 12.01 -4.68
N LEU A 476 -9.97 10.68 -4.61
CA LEU A 476 -8.98 9.95 -3.83
C LEU A 476 -7.56 10.20 -4.33
N ILE A 477 -7.35 10.18 -5.65
CA ILE A 477 -6.05 10.51 -6.26
C ILE A 477 -5.64 11.95 -5.90
N ALA A 478 -6.56 12.91 -6.02
CA ALA A 478 -6.30 14.31 -5.66
C ALA A 478 -6.00 14.48 -4.17
N LEU A 479 -6.70 13.76 -3.30
CA LEU A 479 -6.47 13.75 -1.85
C LEU A 479 -5.08 13.19 -1.52
N VAL A 480 -4.75 12.01 -2.06
CA VAL A 480 -3.44 11.37 -1.83
C VAL A 480 -2.31 12.25 -2.37
N PHE A 481 -2.47 12.83 -3.56
CA PHE A 481 -1.51 13.79 -4.14
C PHE A 481 -1.30 15.00 -3.24
N THR A 482 -2.37 15.56 -2.72
CA THR A 482 -2.32 16.74 -1.82
C THR A 482 -1.61 16.39 -0.52
N ILE A 483 -1.95 15.26 0.11
CA ILE A 483 -1.29 14.77 1.33
C ILE A 483 0.22 14.59 1.10
N GLN A 484 0.60 13.93 0.00
CA GLN A 484 2.01 13.72 -0.35
C GLN A 484 2.76 15.04 -0.54
N ARG A 485 2.13 16.03 -1.19
CA ARG A 485 2.72 17.36 -1.39
C ARG A 485 2.90 18.12 -0.08
N LEU A 486 1.92 18.03 0.82
CA LEU A 486 2.00 18.63 2.16
C LEU A 486 3.12 17.99 3.00
N ILE A 487 3.24 16.65 2.96
CA ILE A 487 4.32 15.93 3.64
C ILE A 487 5.68 16.37 3.09
N ARG A 488 5.83 16.46 1.78
CA ARG A 488 7.07 16.92 1.15
C ARG A 488 7.43 18.34 1.59
N ARG A 489 6.47 19.26 1.54
CA ARG A 489 6.67 20.64 1.99
C ARG A 489 7.12 20.70 3.46
N HIS A 490 6.50 19.90 4.32
CA HIS A 490 6.89 19.81 5.73
C HIS A 490 8.35 19.33 5.90
N TYR A 491 8.74 18.25 5.20
CA TYR A 491 10.12 17.75 5.28
C TYR A 491 11.15 18.72 4.70
N ASP A 492 10.81 19.45 3.64
CA ASP A 492 11.70 20.45 3.04
C ASP A 492 11.87 21.65 3.98
N THR A 493 10.81 22.10 4.67
CA THR A 493 10.88 23.13 5.72
C THR A 493 11.79 22.70 6.87
N ILE A 494 11.60 21.46 7.40
CA ILE A 494 12.45 20.91 8.46
C ILE A 494 13.91 20.83 7.99
N ARG A 495 14.15 20.34 6.78
CA ARG A 495 15.51 20.24 6.22
C ARG A 495 16.19 21.59 6.09
N GLY A 496 15.43 22.63 5.68
CA GLY A 496 15.92 24.00 5.64
C GLY A 496 16.31 24.51 7.03
N GLN A 497 15.43 24.31 8.02
CA GLN A 497 15.68 24.75 9.41
C GLN A 497 16.84 23.99 10.09
N LEU A 498 17.06 22.72 9.72
CA LEU A 498 18.15 21.90 10.28
C LEU A 498 19.48 22.07 9.53
N ARG A 499 19.50 22.78 8.40
CA ARG A 499 20.73 23.02 7.65
C ARG A 499 21.63 23.96 8.43
N VAL A 500 22.86 23.55 8.63
CA VAL A 500 23.89 24.42 9.22
C VAL A 500 24.43 25.35 8.11
N GLU A 501 24.10 26.63 8.18
CA GLU A 501 24.52 27.64 7.19
C GLU A 501 25.94 28.15 7.44
N ASP A 502 26.32 28.26 8.71
CA ASP A 502 27.65 28.71 9.11
C ASP A 502 28.25 27.75 10.15
N TRP A 503 29.25 26.98 9.73
CA TRP A 503 29.96 26.04 10.58
C TRP A 503 30.91 26.74 11.57
N HIS A 504 31.36 27.98 11.28
CA HIS A 504 32.28 28.70 12.16
C HIS A 504 31.58 29.23 13.40
N THR A 505 30.44 29.89 13.23
CA THR A 505 29.63 30.40 14.34
C THR A 505 29.03 29.28 15.18
N ARG A 506 28.71 28.13 14.57
CA ARG A 506 28.10 26.98 15.26
C ARG A 506 29.08 26.08 16.00
N ARG A 507 30.41 26.29 15.78
CA ARG A 507 31.47 25.60 16.54
C ARG A 507 31.77 26.28 17.89
N ALA A 508 31.28 27.49 18.11
CA ALA A 508 31.48 28.19 19.38
C ALA A 508 30.88 27.39 20.55
N LEU A 509 31.70 27.08 21.51
CA LEU A 509 31.25 26.46 22.75
C LEU A 509 30.46 27.49 23.59
N PRO A 510 29.42 27.07 24.33
CA PRO A 510 28.80 27.96 25.30
C PRO A 510 29.82 28.48 26.29
N SER A 511 29.81 29.76 26.57
CA SER A 511 30.83 30.39 27.44
C SER A 511 30.75 29.86 28.87
N ARG A 512 29.56 29.48 29.33
CA ARG A 512 29.28 29.02 30.69
C ARG A 512 28.17 28.00 30.73
N VAL A 513 28.27 27.01 31.62
CA VAL A 513 27.24 26.02 31.90
C VAL A 513 26.67 26.26 33.30
N ARG A 514 25.37 26.47 33.35
CA ARG A 514 24.60 26.55 34.60
C ARG A 514 23.79 25.28 34.76
N ALA A 515 23.92 24.59 35.88
CA ALA A 515 23.15 23.42 36.22
C ALA A 515 22.04 23.74 37.23
N LEU A 516 20.84 23.26 36.97
CA LEU A 516 19.67 23.38 37.83
C LEU A 516 19.15 21.98 38.09
N VAL A 517 19.15 21.54 39.35
CA VAL A 517 18.64 20.21 39.72
C VAL A 517 17.28 20.39 40.40
N LEU A 518 16.25 19.77 39.84
CA LEU A 518 14.92 19.78 40.41
C LEU A 518 14.79 18.68 41.46
N VAL A 519 14.41 19.02 42.69
CA VAL A 519 14.31 18.10 43.79
C VAL A 519 12.97 18.31 44.51
N SER A 520 12.24 17.23 44.76
CA SER A 520 11.02 17.29 45.59
C SER A 520 11.28 16.91 47.06
N ASN A 521 12.27 16.04 47.28
CA ASN A 521 12.73 15.59 48.62
C ASN A 521 14.15 15.05 48.49
N LEU A 522 14.86 14.87 49.60
CA LEU A 522 16.17 14.29 49.65
C LEU A 522 16.09 12.74 49.60
N SER A 523 15.96 12.21 48.41
CA SER A 523 15.87 10.76 48.13
C SER A 523 17.09 10.26 47.38
N LYS A 524 17.31 8.93 47.32
CA LYS A 524 18.39 8.33 46.52
C LYS A 524 18.44 8.83 45.08
N PRO A 525 17.32 8.92 44.33
CA PRO A 525 17.30 9.52 43.01
C PRO A 525 17.77 10.98 42.97
N SER A 526 17.31 11.80 43.94
CA SER A 526 17.70 13.20 44.06
C SER A 526 19.19 13.38 44.33
N MET A 527 19.75 12.59 45.24
CA MET A 527 21.19 12.59 45.53
C MET A 527 22.03 12.18 44.33
N ARG A 528 21.57 11.18 43.57
CA ARG A 528 22.23 10.77 42.32
C ARG A 528 22.19 11.90 41.26
N ALA A 529 21.09 12.61 41.12
CA ALA A 529 20.97 13.73 40.23
C ALA A 529 21.91 14.89 40.62
N ILE A 530 21.99 15.22 41.91
CA ILE A 530 22.94 16.21 42.45
C ILE A 530 24.41 15.79 42.19
N ALA A 531 24.75 14.54 42.48
CA ALA A 531 26.09 14.00 42.22
C ALA A 531 26.44 14.07 40.72
N THR A 532 25.50 13.68 39.83
CA THR A 532 25.71 13.73 38.39
C THR A 532 25.91 15.17 37.89
N ALA A 533 25.12 16.13 38.40
CA ALA A 533 25.29 17.53 38.04
C ALA A 533 26.62 18.10 38.55
N ARG A 534 27.06 17.73 39.76
CA ARG A 534 28.37 18.15 40.31
C ARG A 534 29.54 17.57 39.51
N ALA A 535 29.45 16.31 39.10
CA ALA A 535 30.51 15.63 38.32
C ALA A 535 30.74 16.31 36.95
N GLN A 536 29.77 17.01 36.39
CA GLN A 536 29.95 17.77 35.16
C GLN A 536 30.59 19.17 35.38
N ALA A 537 30.98 19.49 36.61
CA ALA A 537 31.66 20.71 37.03
C ALA A 537 31.06 22.03 36.44
N PRO A 538 29.75 22.28 36.57
CA PRO A 538 29.16 23.50 36.09
C PRO A 538 29.70 24.71 36.90
N ILE A 539 29.79 25.88 36.28
CA ILE A 539 30.23 27.09 36.94
C ILE A 539 29.26 27.49 38.06
N ASN A 540 27.97 27.30 37.83
CA ASN A 540 26.92 27.54 38.79
C ASN A 540 25.99 26.32 38.89
N LEU A 541 25.89 25.73 40.07
CA LEU A 541 24.97 24.66 40.39
C LEU A 541 23.94 25.19 41.40
N GLU A 542 22.66 25.05 41.08
CA GLU A 542 21.55 25.48 41.90
C GLU A 542 20.57 24.31 42.06
N ILE A 543 20.15 24.04 43.27
CA ILE A 543 19.11 23.07 43.58
C ILE A 543 17.80 23.82 43.75
N VAL A 544 16.75 23.38 43.06
CA VAL A 544 15.44 24.01 43.12
C VAL A 544 14.40 23.01 43.59
N SER A 545 13.68 23.39 44.64
CA SER A 545 12.53 22.66 45.11
C SER A 545 11.30 23.57 45.09
N VAL A 546 10.18 22.99 44.66
CA VAL A 546 8.88 23.70 44.65
C VAL A 546 8.09 23.28 45.90
N VAL A 547 7.68 24.23 46.68
CA VAL A 547 6.94 24.01 47.94
C VAL A 547 5.53 24.55 47.83
N SER A 548 4.56 23.80 48.34
CA SER A 548 3.15 24.15 48.28
C SER A 548 2.64 24.86 49.55
N ASP A 549 3.28 24.61 50.69
CA ASP A 549 2.92 25.15 51.98
C ASP A 549 4.16 25.37 52.90
N LEU A 550 3.93 26.05 54.03
CA LEU A 550 4.97 26.40 54.99
C LEU A 550 5.56 25.19 55.75
N GLU A 551 4.80 24.12 55.90
CA GLU A 551 5.27 22.92 56.59
C GLU A 551 6.24 22.15 55.68
N GLU A 552 5.91 22.02 54.42
CA GLU A 552 6.79 21.41 53.40
C GLU A 552 8.08 22.24 53.27
N GLU A 553 7.99 23.58 53.32
CA GLU A 553 9.17 24.44 53.28
C GLU A 553 10.10 24.20 54.49
N LYS A 554 9.55 24.16 55.70
CA LYS A 554 10.35 23.88 56.91
C LYS A 554 10.98 22.52 56.89
N HIS A 555 10.24 21.52 56.42
CA HIS A 555 10.74 20.13 56.33
C HIS A 555 11.95 20.04 55.38
N ILE A 556 11.81 20.54 54.15
CA ILE A 556 12.89 20.52 53.17
C ILE A 556 14.12 21.31 53.64
N ARG A 557 13.91 22.45 54.30
CA ARG A 557 15.02 23.26 54.88
C ARG A 557 15.78 22.51 55.97
N SER A 558 15.07 21.78 56.85
CA SER A 558 15.74 20.99 57.91
C SER A 558 16.53 19.82 57.33
N GLU A 559 15.92 19.04 56.40
CA GLU A 559 16.62 17.97 55.72
C GLU A 559 17.86 18.46 54.96
N TRP A 560 17.74 19.64 54.29
CA TRP A 560 18.86 20.24 53.58
C TRP A 560 20.00 20.64 54.52
N LYS A 561 19.68 21.23 55.63
CA LYS A 561 20.66 21.62 56.66
C LYS A 561 21.36 20.38 57.28
N GLU A 562 20.62 19.34 57.55
CA GLU A 562 21.17 18.06 58.07
C GLU A 562 22.05 17.34 57.07
N SER A 563 21.73 17.45 55.78
CA SER A 563 22.52 16.81 54.70
C SER A 563 23.94 17.36 54.54
N GLY A 564 24.22 18.57 55.01
CA GLY A 564 25.53 19.23 54.90
C GLY A 564 25.99 19.49 53.45
N LEU A 565 25.09 19.46 52.46
CA LEU A 565 25.43 19.65 51.04
C LEU A 565 25.93 21.07 50.75
N PRO A 566 27.12 21.25 50.19
CA PRO A 566 27.70 22.56 49.91
C PRO A 566 27.17 23.15 48.59
N VAL A 567 25.85 23.15 48.39
CA VAL A 567 25.18 23.64 47.19
C VAL A 567 23.96 24.49 47.60
N PRO A 568 23.72 25.65 47.00
CA PRO A 568 22.58 26.49 47.36
C PRO A 568 21.26 25.82 47.00
N LEU A 569 20.30 25.85 47.95
CA LEU A 569 18.92 25.42 47.75
C LEU A 569 18.04 26.67 47.56
N THR A 570 17.33 26.69 46.45
CA THR A 570 16.30 27.71 46.17
C THR A 570 14.91 27.07 46.31
N LEU A 571 14.10 27.60 47.20
CA LEU A 571 12.71 27.20 47.37
C LEU A 571 11.81 28.14 46.59
N VAL A 572 10.91 27.57 45.78
CA VAL A 572 9.97 28.33 44.95
C VAL A 572 8.55 27.98 45.39
N ALA A 573 7.79 28.98 45.84
CA ALA A 573 6.44 28.76 46.33
C ALA A 573 5.46 28.49 45.16
N SER A 574 4.60 27.49 45.36
CA SER A 574 3.49 27.16 44.45
C SER A 574 2.15 27.20 45.16
N PRO A 575 1.60 28.40 45.40
CA PRO A 575 0.37 28.55 46.17
C PRO A 575 -0.86 27.89 45.54
N PHE A 576 -0.84 27.64 44.21
CA PHE A 576 -1.90 26.99 43.47
C PHE A 576 -1.63 25.51 43.20
N ARG A 577 -0.57 24.91 43.75
CA ARG A 577 -0.16 23.50 43.59
C ARG A 577 0.13 23.09 42.15
N ASP A 578 0.37 24.06 41.24
CA ASP A 578 0.81 23.78 39.86
C ASP A 578 2.34 23.82 39.77
N ILE A 579 2.97 22.72 40.18
CA ILE A 579 4.44 22.57 40.18
C ILE A 579 5.00 22.78 38.79
N THR A 580 4.32 22.28 37.75
CA THR A 580 4.81 22.33 36.37
C THR A 580 4.93 23.78 35.88
N GLN A 581 3.92 24.60 36.06
CA GLN A 581 3.94 26.00 35.61
C GLN A 581 4.98 26.84 36.39
N VAL A 582 5.11 26.58 37.67
CA VAL A 582 6.08 27.29 38.54
C VAL A 582 7.52 26.97 38.08
N VAL A 583 7.85 25.68 37.84
CA VAL A 583 9.16 25.29 37.34
C VAL A 583 9.42 25.90 35.94
N ILE A 584 8.46 25.84 35.04
CA ILE A 584 8.59 26.43 33.69
C ILE A 584 8.87 27.94 33.79
N SER A 585 8.12 28.65 34.61
CA SER A 585 8.30 30.08 34.79
C SER A 585 9.66 30.42 35.40
N TYR A 586 10.09 29.63 36.38
CA TYR A 586 11.41 29.77 37.00
C TYR A 586 12.55 29.53 35.98
N VAL A 587 12.52 28.43 35.27
CA VAL A 587 13.53 28.08 34.23
C VAL A 587 13.55 29.13 33.12
N ARG A 588 12.37 29.62 32.69
CA ARG A 588 12.26 30.68 31.69
C ARG A 588 12.84 32.00 32.18
N SER A 589 12.58 32.41 33.42
CA SER A 589 13.15 33.62 34.01
C SER A 589 14.67 33.52 34.16
N ARG A 590 15.19 32.38 34.55
CA ARG A 590 16.65 32.14 34.63
C ARG A 590 17.30 32.21 33.24
N ARG A 591 16.67 31.60 32.23
CA ARG A 591 17.16 31.66 30.84
C ARG A 591 17.17 33.11 30.29
N GLN A 592 16.15 33.91 30.59
CA GLN A 592 16.09 35.32 30.16
C GLN A 592 17.17 36.19 30.80
N ARG A 593 17.56 35.91 32.06
CA ARG A 593 18.59 36.67 32.78
C ARG A 593 20.01 36.39 32.27
N SER A 594 20.23 35.20 31.71
CA SER A 594 21.56 34.78 31.23
C SER A 594 21.44 34.08 29.88
N PRO A 595 21.16 34.82 28.79
CA PRO A 595 20.92 34.24 27.47
C PRO A 595 22.17 33.60 26.81
N GLU A 596 23.38 33.96 27.27
CA GLU A 596 24.63 33.41 26.77
C GLU A 596 25.07 32.11 27.46
N GLU A 597 24.49 31.78 28.61
CA GLU A 597 24.78 30.56 29.38
C GLU A 597 23.94 29.38 28.89
N MET A 598 24.53 28.19 28.83
CA MET A 598 23.78 26.96 28.60
C MET A 598 23.13 26.52 29.93
N LEU A 599 21.81 26.51 29.97
CA LEU A 599 21.05 26.06 31.14
C LEU A 599 20.75 24.57 31.03
N VAL A 600 21.34 23.76 31.90
CA VAL A 600 21.10 22.32 31.98
C VAL A 600 20.21 22.03 33.19
N VAL A 601 19.04 21.45 32.94
CA VAL A 601 18.05 21.08 33.97
C VAL A 601 18.12 19.57 34.21
N TYR A 602 18.42 19.16 35.44
CA TYR A 602 18.47 17.75 35.84
C TYR A 602 17.16 17.36 36.54
N ILE A 603 16.54 16.30 36.07
CA ILE A 603 15.34 15.74 36.66
C ILE A 603 15.64 14.33 37.16
N PRO A 604 15.58 14.06 38.48
CA PRO A 604 15.63 12.73 39.01
C PRO A 604 14.36 11.96 38.63
N GLN A 605 14.54 10.74 38.13
CA GLN A 605 13.42 9.88 37.76
C GLN A 605 13.67 8.47 38.28
N PHE A 606 12.79 7.95 39.13
CA PHE A 606 12.82 6.54 39.47
C PHE A 606 12.09 5.72 38.42
N LEU A 607 12.62 4.54 38.16
CA LEU A 607 12.06 3.57 37.21
C LEU A 607 11.50 2.39 37.99
N VAL A 608 10.25 2.08 37.77
CA VAL A 608 9.54 0.93 38.34
C VAL A 608 9.87 -0.35 37.60
N GLN A 609 9.74 -1.50 38.27
CA GLN A 609 10.07 -2.79 37.65
C GLN A 609 9.04 -3.26 36.64
N HIS A 610 7.73 -3.00 36.89
CA HIS A 610 6.64 -3.45 36.06
C HIS A 610 5.88 -2.24 35.45
N TRP A 611 5.44 -2.37 34.21
CA TRP A 611 4.77 -1.30 33.47
C TRP A 611 3.48 -0.80 34.12
N TRP A 612 2.74 -1.68 34.83
CA TRP A 612 1.48 -1.34 35.50
C TRP A 612 1.72 -0.50 36.77
N GLU A 613 2.87 -0.60 37.40
CA GLU A 613 3.26 0.22 38.54
C GLU A 613 3.34 1.71 38.15
N ASN A 614 3.59 2.02 36.88
CA ASN A 614 3.57 3.39 36.38
C ASN A 614 2.18 4.05 36.51
N ILE A 615 1.10 3.27 36.58
CA ILE A 615 -0.25 3.77 36.77
C ILE A 615 -0.46 4.30 38.19
N LEU A 616 0.23 3.71 39.16
CA LEU A 616 0.15 4.06 40.56
C LEU A 616 1.01 5.28 40.93
N HIS A 617 1.95 5.67 40.05
CA HIS A 617 2.87 6.77 40.31
C HIS A 617 2.55 7.98 39.44
N ASN A 618 2.70 9.17 40.06
CA ASN A 618 2.51 10.43 39.34
C ASN A 618 3.64 10.63 38.32
N GLN A 619 3.33 10.60 37.02
CA GLN A 619 4.29 10.77 35.93
C GLN A 619 4.77 12.24 35.79
N MET A 620 4.99 12.94 36.90
CA MET A 620 5.35 14.36 36.91
C MET A 620 6.66 14.64 36.17
N ALA A 621 7.68 13.79 36.37
CA ALA A 621 8.96 13.92 35.66
C ALA A 621 8.77 13.90 34.13
N LEU A 622 7.88 13.05 33.60
CA LEU A 622 7.59 12.96 32.17
C LEU A 622 6.82 14.17 31.64
N ARG A 623 5.85 14.70 32.43
CA ARG A 623 5.10 15.91 32.05
C ARG A 623 6.01 17.12 32.06
N LEU A 624 6.82 17.27 33.11
CA LEU A 624 7.76 18.37 33.27
C LEU A 624 8.83 18.37 32.16
N SER A 625 9.40 17.20 31.84
CA SER A 625 10.40 17.08 30.77
C SER A 625 9.83 17.49 29.41
N ARG A 626 8.62 17.07 29.05
CA ARG A 626 7.96 17.48 27.81
C ARG A 626 7.73 19.00 27.72
N SER A 627 7.44 19.63 28.84
CA SER A 627 7.20 21.07 28.91
C SER A 627 8.50 21.87 28.84
N LEU A 628 9.54 21.44 29.54
CA LEU A 628 10.86 22.08 29.53
C LEU A 628 11.57 21.99 28.18
N LEU A 629 11.40 20.89 27.43
CA LEU A 629 11.94 20.74 26.07
C LEU A 629 11.39 21.79 25.07
N ARG A 630 10.31 22.47 25.38
CA ARG A 630 9.76 23.55 24.55
C ARG A 630 10.40 24.91 24.81
N ILE A 631 11.29 25.03 25.81
CA ILE A 631 12.00 26.28 26.13
C ILE A 631 13.31 26.33 25.34
N PRO A 632 13.50 27.30 24.43
CA PRO A 632 14.73 27.39 23.66
C PRO A 632 15.96 27.62 24.54
N GLY A 633 17.06 26.90 24.25
CA GLY A 633 18.34 27.05 24.96
C GLY A 633 18.39 26.35 26.33
N VAL A 634 17.42 25.53 26.67
CA VAL A 634 17.46 24.64 27.83
C VAL A 634 17.85 23.24 27.39
N VAL A 635 18.83 22.67 28.06
CA VAL A 635 19.23 21.26 27.93
C VAL A 635 18.64 20.47 29.09
N LEU A 636 17.99 19.35 28.79
CA LEU A 636 17.37 18.51 29.79
C LEU A 636 18.16 17.23 30.00
N THR A 637 18.50 16.92 31.25
CA THR A 637 19.15 15.67 31.67
C THR A 637 18.25 14.90 32.64
N ILE A 638 17.74 13.75 32.19
CA ILE A 638 16.99 12.83 33.04
C ILE A 638 17.97 11.88 33.70
N VAL A 639 17.98 11.84 35.05
CA VAL A 639 18.86 10.95 35.82
C VAL A 639 18.02 9.79 36.35
N PRO A 640 18.13 8.59 35.74
CA PRO A 640 17.31 7.45 36.13
C PRO A 640 17.84 6.77 37.39
N TRP A 641 16.91 6.28 38.22
CA TRP A 641 17.15 5.40 39.35
C TRP A 641 16.21 4.20 39.24
N LYS A 642 16.76 2.99 39.12
CA LYS A 642 15.94 1.78 39.04
C LYS A 642 15.69 1.23 40.45
N LEU A 643 14.43 1.02 40.81
CA LEU A 643 14.06 0.45 42.08
C LEU A 643 14.57 -1.01 42.17
N GLY A 644 15.22 -1.38 43.30
CA GLY A 644 15.79 -2.70 43.51
C GLY A 644 17.25 -2.86 43.03
N GLU A 645 17.87 -1.84 42.46
CA GLU A 645 19.33 -1.83 42.23
C GLU A 645 20.02 -1.02 43.35
N ASP A 646 20.48 -1.66 44.38
CA ASP A 646 21.52 -1.11 45.27
C ASP A 646 22.83 -1.17 44.51
N ILE A 647 23.18 -0.12 43.78
CA ILE A 647 24.53 0.01 43.23
C ILE A 647 25.43 0.34 44.39
N GLN A 648 26.06 -0.68 44.98
CA GLN A 648 27.29 -0.47 45.71
C GLN A 648 28.30 0.08 44.72
N VAL A 649 28.64 1.35 44.86
CA VAL A 649 29.79 1.96 44.20
C VAL A 649 31.04 1.40 44.89
N ASP A 650 31.28 0.14 44.68
CA ASP A 650 32.55 -0.47 45.04
C ASP A 650 33.53 -0.15 43.91
N GLY A 651 34.55 0.65 44.23
CA GLY A 651 35.54 1.18 43.28
C GLY A 651 36.44 0.15 42.62
N ARG A 652 36.00 -1.11 42.51
CA ARG A 652 36.77 -2.24 41.97
C ARG A 652 35.93 -3.18 41.09
N GLN A 653 35.13 -2.66 40.17
CA GLN A 653 34.68 -3.54 39.10
C GLN A 653 35.38 -3.11 37.81
N SER A 654 36.26 -3.98 37.32
CA SER A 654 36.84 -3.94 35.98
C SER A 654 35.70 -3.83 34.96
N VAL A 655 35.65 -2.72 34.23
CA VAL A 655 34.74 -2.51 33.12
C VAL A 655 35.03 -3.59 32.09
N ASN A 656 34.17 -4.60 32.04
CA ASN A 656 34.09 -5.50 30.90
C ASN A 656 33.54 -4.65 29.73
N ASP A 657 34.45 -4.16 28.92
CA ASP A 657 34.18 -3.35 27.74
C ASP A 657 33.38 -4.19 26.72
N PRO A 658 32.09 -3.91 26.47
CA PRO A 658 31.29 -4.68 25.53
C PRO A 658 31.70 -4.48 24.08
N PHE A 659 32.63 -3.55 23.78
CA PHE A 659 33.10 -3.24 22.43
C PHE A 659 34.36 -3.99 22.01
N LYS A 660 34.96 -4.81 22.87
CA LYS A 660 36.12 -5.65 22.55
C LYS A 660 35.82 -7.05 22.03
N ARG A 661 34.68 -7.28 21.39
CA ARG A 661 34.46 -8.47 20.55
C ARG A 661 34.24 -8.07 19.12
N GLN A 662 35.31 -8.33 18.32
CA GLN A 662 35.36 -8.23 16.85
C GLN A 662 34.20 -8.97 16.15
#